data_0185d6c06ff026826855755ab453705b
#
_entry.id   0185d6c06ff026826855755ab453705b
#
_cell.length_a   1.000
_cell.length_b   1.000
_cell.length_c   1.000
_cell.angle_alpha   90.00
_cell.angle_beta   90.00
_cell.angle_gamma   90.00
#
_symmetry.space_group_name_H-M   'P 1'
#
loop_
_entity.id
_entity.type
_entity.pdbx_description
1 polymer ?
#
loop_
_entity_poly.entity_id
_entity_poly.type
_entity_poly.pdbx_seq_one_letter_code
_entity_poly.pdbx_strand_id
1 'polypeptide(L)'
;IVLPSEVASSAGVAVNDTISSLTFTYVTGYLGYQNIADGFEDCQGEEDFNAQSGYMYCRVNLTVHNLTVAAVYQEGGAGNPTLLFNPVMVSDAVLSDFQRTILMDNDHGYLGLSVDRNQLPTTSTADATEWLDALKEDVEAGNYTSAGILVEYNDLISGTITFLNIFLGIIQVFDYILMIPIVILSFSVLIYGLVLSLEQRKREVSIHRVIGGTEGTLSSMILLELAVISLFAWFAGYTLAVLSVPLVLDAVGFMSFRSGGIEINPSLSLGSTLFIIALTVGIALLFGRARTREFLRIEIDEGVRRVAEKREPKTWLHMIVFAVGLLSYLESWIQSNGGWGSVGTDGLVSNFILNALLLLLGPFCLWIGGALVLGRIGAAGPNILTALLSWSPAISDIRRGLRGSGSSESVNRLAVIMLLTLSIVTLAAVQGYTGTIVDERTTSAQTGADIQVQFDSPVTEQQARDEVMLAIQRAGDSDIIDIDSMTSVADLFANPEGKSALLRTWVLFDGHEDTLIWDTQAIPGDDIDAIVSGWSGGGFTAGEAASDVLDDLETGSEQTFEYTEYDFQLGPDFELVVTTTVTESTVTYQGRHSWVPGLSSSEAEQAIVIGESTYRELVGNATADSYASTRWFFELCDQSDEDCADALRTVSVEIGNGNGVTAASDWSTAHRDNERNGGLIFGTPGLLSLQFVVASLASVASAFVFLSLVLTQRKRELAILQAIGASPNQVIRLVLFEILAILLVSMGLGVILGLAIAESFNGFFGI
;
A
#
# COMPACT_ATOMS: atom_id res chain seq x y z
N ILE A 1 -31.52 25.67 7.37
CA ILE A 1 -30.56 24.90 8.14
C ILE A 1 -29.96 23.81 7.25
N VAL A 2 -28.68 23.50 7.44
CA VAL A 2 -28.02 22.36 6.83
C VAL A 2 -27.60 21.42 7.95
N LEU A 3 -27.94 20.16 7.81
CA LEU A 3 -27.75 19.15 8.84
C LEU A 3 -26.74 18.09 8.37
N PRO A 4 -25.93 17.53 9.28
CA PRO A 4 -25.27 16.26 9.05
C PRO A 4 -26.29 15.14 8.83
N SER A 5 -25.96 14.11 8.07
CA SER A 5 -26.87 12.97 7.80
C SER A 5 -27.30 12.26 9.06
N GLU A 6 -26.39 12.09 10.00
CA GLU A 6 -26.61 11.47 11.31
C GLU A 6 -27.64 12.26 12.15
N VAL A 7 -27.49 13.59 12.22
CA VAL A 7 -28.43 14.46 12.94
C VAL A 7 -29.80 14.51 12.25
N ALA A 8 -29.82 14.56 10.91
CA ALA A 8 -31.06 14.54 10.14
C ALA A 8 -31.84 13.23 10.35
N SER A 9 -31.13 12.11 10.36
CA SER A 9 -31.70 10.77 10.59
C SER A 9 -32.26 10.63 12.01
N SER A 10 -31.48 11.00 13.03
CA SER A 10 -31.93 10.94 14.44
C SER A 10 -33.10 11.87 14.73
N ALA A 11 -33.17 13.01 14.04
CA ALA A 11 -34.32 13.92 14.13
C ALA A 11 -35.50 13.51 13.23
N GLY A 12 -35.37 12.50 12.38
CA GLY A 12 -36.38 12.04 11.43
C GLY A 12 -36.80 13.09 10.42
N VAL A 13 -35.88 13.94 9.95
CA VAL A 13 -36.17 15.03 9.02
C VAL A 13 -35.40 14.87 7.71
N ALA A 14 -36.06 15.25 6.61
CA ALA A 14 -35.50 15.23 5.26
C ALA A 14 -35.36 16.65 4.68
N VAL A 15 -34.68 16.76 3.53
CA VAL A 15 -34.57 18.02 2.80
C VAL A 15 -35.97 18.59 2.46
N ASN A 16 -36.19 19.86 2.73
CA ASN A 16 -37.43 20.62 2.66
C ASN A 16 -38.42 20.41 3.84
N ASP A 17 -38.10 19.60 4.82
CA ASP A 17 -38.90 19.54 6.05
C ASP A 17 -38.70 20.78 6.91
N THR A 18 -39.67 21.08 7.76
CA THR A 18 -39.62 22.22 8.65
C THR A 18 -39.46 21.78 10.09
N ILE A 19 -38.42 22.24 10.74
CA ILE A 19 -38.16 22.05 12.17
C ILE A 19 -38.81 23.21 12.92
N SER A 20 -39.68 22.88 13.86
CA SER A 20 -40.46 23.88 14.60
C SER A 20 -39.57 24.77 15.48
N SER A 21 -38.58 24.18 16.13
CA SER A 21 -37.58 24.89 16.95
C SER A 21 -36.31 24.07 17.07
N LEU A 22 -35.19 24.74 17.07
CA LEU A 22 -33.87 24.19 17.38
C LEU A 22 -33.29 25.01 18.52
N THR A 23 -32.90 24.37 19.60
CA THR A 23 -32.20 25.02 20.70
C THR A 23 -30.78 24.49 20.74
N PHE A 24 -29.83 25.39 20.71
CA PHE A 24 -28.42 25.08 20.91
C PHE A 24 -27.89 25.85 22.11
N THR A 25 -27.05 25.20 22.88
CA THR A 25 -26.42 25.76 24.06
C THR A 25 -25.07 26.33 23.68
N TYR A 26 -24.91 27.61 23.86
CA TYR A 26 -23.64 28.29 23.70
C TYR A 26 -22.99 28.49 25.05
N VAL A 27 -21.75 28.07 25.21
CA VAL A 27 -21.00 28.17 26.44
C VAL A 27 -20.08 29.38 26.32
N THR A 28 -20.43 30.47 27.00
CA THR A 28 -19.58 31.67 27.07
C THR A 28 -18.83 31.69 28.40
N GLY A 29 -17.57 31.95 28.33
CA GLY A 29 -16.77 32.19 29.52
C GLY A 29 -16.46 30.91 30.32
N TYR A 30 -15.33 30.95 30.90
CA TYR A 30 -14.72 29.86 31.61
C TYR A 30 -13.92 30.51 32.77
N LEU A 31 -14.36 30.20 33.99
CA LEU A 31 -13.70 30.74 35.17
C LEU A 31 -12.99 29.61 35.92
N GLY A 32 -11.71 29.79 36.14
CA GLY A 32 -10.97 28.95 37.07
C GLY A 32 -11.49 29.10 38.52
N TYR A 33 -11.34 28.07 39.31
CA TYR A 33 -11.80 27.93 40.68
C TYR A 33 -11.47 29.14 41.59
N GLN A 34 -10.47 29.96 41.26
CA GLN A 34 -10.04 31.12 42.04
C GLN A 34 -10.96 32.37 41.92
N ASN A 35 -11.86 32.41 40.92
CA ASN A 35 -12.70 33.58 40.66
C ASN A 35 -14.18 33.35 40.99
N ILE A 36 -14.53 32.23 41.63
CA ILE A 36 -15.91 31.91 42.01
C ILE A 36 -16.52 32.92 42.97
N ALA A 37 -15.69 33.67 43.74
CA ALA A 37 -16.18 34.64 44.74
C ALA A 37 -16.72 35.95 44.14
N ASP A 38 -16.37 36.28 42.90
CA ASP A 38 -16.74 37.57 42.30
C ASP A 38 -17.94 37.49 41.34
N GLY A 39 -18.48 36.25 41.06
CA GLY A 39 -19.58 36.03 40.14
C GLY A 39 -19.26 36.34 38.69
N PHE A 40 -20.10 35.89 37.80
CA PHE A 40 -20.10 36.26 36.38
C PHE A 40 -20.95 37.51 36.20
N GLU A 41 -20.41 38.71 36.33
CA GLU A 41 -21.16 39.93 36.15
C GLU A 41 -21.89 40.03 34.79
N ASP A 42 -21.46 39.26 33.79
CA ASP A 42 -21.96 39.30 32.40
C ASP A 42 -22.58 38.00 31.89
N CYS A 43 -22.87 36.96 32.72
CA CYS A 43 -23.57 35.78 32.28
C CYS A 43 -25.03 36.09 31.94
N GLN A 44 -25.36 36.03 30.63
CA GLN A 44 -26.72 36.25 30.15
C GLN A 44 -27.55 34.94 30.09
N GLY A 45 -27.07 33.85 30.68
CA GLY A 45 -27.66 32.53 30.72
C GLY A 45 -27.67 31.91 32.11
N GLU A 46 -27.54 30.61 32.16
CA GLU A 46 -27.44 29.84 33.39
C GLU A 46 -25.98 29.57 33.74
N GLU A 47 -25.64 29.90 35.02
CA GLU A 47 -24.32 29.52 35.53
C GLU A 47 -24.36 28.04 35.89
N ASP A 48 -23.44 27.24 35.37
CA ASP A 48 -23.30 25.82 35.62
C ASP A 48 -21.89 25.50 36.12
N PHE A 49 -21.84 24.78 37.24
CA PHE A 49 -20.57 24.35 37.84
C PHE A 49 -20.27 22.91 37.45
N ASN A 50 -19.22 22.67 36.72
CA ASN A 50 -18.75 21.32 36.42
C ASN A 50 -17.84 20.82 37.55
N ALA A 51 -18.37 19.89 38.35
CA ALA A 51 -17.66 19.34 39.49
C ALA A 51 -16.40 18.49 39.09
N GLN A 52 -16.36 17.93 37.85
CA GLN A 52 -15.21 17.17 37.38
C GLN A 52 -14.02 18.04 36.98
N SER A 53 -14.28 19.18 36.37
CA SER A 53 -13.23 20.13 35.96
C SER A 53 -12.92 21.17 36.99
N GLY A 54 -13.81 21.43 37.97
CA GLY A 54 -13.69 22.53 38.95
C GLY A 54 -13.93 23.90 38.35
N TYR A 55 -14.59 24.01 37.21
CA TYR A 55 -14.81 25.27 36.49
C TYR A 55 -16.27 25.64 36.43
N MET A 56 -16.54 26.97 36.43
CA MET A 56 -17.88 27.51 36.17
C MET A 56 -18.04 27.90 34.71
N TYR A 57 -19.16 27.60 34.15
CA TYR A 57 -19.54 27.93 32.78
C TYR A 57 -20.82 28.75 32.77
N CYS A 58 -20.89 29.75 31.88
CA CYS A 58 -22.13 30.42 31.54
C CYS A 58 -22.75 29.76 30.29
N ARG A 59 -23.91 29.14 30.44
CA ARG A 59 -24.65 28.52 29.36
C ARG A 59 -25.79 29.41 28.91
N VAL A 60 -25.74 29.81 27.64
CA VAL A 60 -26.81 30.58 27.00
C VAL A 60 -27.56 29.67 26.05
N ASN A 61 -28.83 29.43 26.28
CA ASN A 61 -29.68 28.65 25.38
C ASN A 61 -30.26 29.55 24.30
N LEU A 62 -29.85 29.33 23.06
CA LEU A 62 -30.34 30.04 21.90
C LEU A 62 -31.33 29.17 21.15
N THR A 63 -32.61 29.62 21.07
CA THR A 63 -33.65 28.90 20.36
C THR A 63 -34.01 29.63 19.10
N VAL A 64 -33.97 28.93 17.97
CA VAL A 64 -34.36 29.41 16.64
C VAL A 64 -35.60 28.65 16.19
N HIS A 65 -36.55 29.32 15.59
CA HIS A 65 -37.85 28.75 15.22
C HIS A 65 -38.07 28.71 13.72
N ASN A 66 -38.89 27.76 13.27
CA ASN A 66 -39.33 27.62 11.86
C ASN A 66 -38.18 27.51 10.86
N LEU A 67 -37.28 26.57 11.09
CA LEU A 67 -36.16 26.30 10.22
C LEU A 67 -36.55 25.30 9.13
N THR A 68 -36.25 25.63 7.88
CA THR A 68 -36.40 24.68 6.76
C THR A 68 -35.06 23.99 6.53
N VAL A 69 -35.07 22.65 6.41
CA VAL A 69 -33.87 21.87 6.07
C VAL A 69 -33.54 22.11 4.59
N ALA A 70 -32.51 22.90 4.34
CA ALA A 70 -32.09 23.25 2.98
C ALA A 70 -31.24 22.16 2.32
N ALA A 71 -30.44 21.47 3.11
CA ALA A 71 -29.64 20.34 2.65
C ALA A 71 -29.28 19.42 3.83
N VAL A 72 -29.03 18.17 3.53
CA VAL A 72 -28.41 17.19 4.40
C VAL A 72 -27.07 16.82 3.77
N TYR A 73 -25.98 16.92 4.51
CA TYR A 73 -24.66 16.57 4.02
C TYR A 73 -24.16 15.30 4.71
N GLN A 74 -23.41 14.51 3.98
CA GLN A 74 -22.79 13.31 4.50
C GLN A 74 -21.55 13.71 5.28
N GLU A 75 -21.40 13.17 6.49
CA GLU A 75 -20.22 13.38 7.32
C GLU A 75 -18.99 12.91 6.54
N GLY A 76 -17.95 13.71 6.57
CA GLY A 76 -16.65 13.29 6.03
C GLY A 76 -16.13 12.17 6.92
N GLY A 77 -15.88 11.00 6.33
CA GLY A 77 -15.23 9.90 7.05
C GLY A 77 -13.94 10.35 7.73
N ALA A 78 -13.39 9.54 8.61
CA ALA A 78 -12.24 9.81 9.49
C ALA A 78 -10.97 10.40 8.82
N GLY A 79 -11.00 10.65 7.53
CA GLY A 79 -9.92 11.26 6.75
C GLY A 79 -10.11 12.73 6.36
N ASN A 80 -11.17 13.41 6.82
CA ASN A 80 -11.35 14.82 6.48
C ASN A 80 -10.83 15.73 7.60
N PRO A 81 -9.58 16.24 7.53
CA PRO A 81 -8.98 17.07 8.57
C PRO A 81 -9.59 18.47 8.69
N THR A 82 -10.50 18.86 7.77
CA THR A 82 -11.06 20.20 7.71
C THR A 82 -12.31 20.38 8.57
N LEU A 83 -12.96 19.28 8.96
CA LEU A 83 -14.12 19.31 9.86
C LEU A 83 -13.85 18.36 11.03
N LEU A 84 -13.23 18.87 12.08
CA LEU A 84 -13.03 18.15 13.34
C LEU A 84 -14.36 17.74 14.02
N PHE A 85 -15.45 18.37 13.63
CA PHE A 85 -16.80 18.11 14.11
C PHE A 85 -17.77 18.29 12.95
N ASN A 86 -18.86 17.51 12.94
CA ASN A 86 -19.92 17.61 11.95
C ASN A 86 -20.93 18.71 12.35
N PRO A 87 -20.72 20.00 11.98
CA PRO A 87 -21.52 21.08 12.52
C PRO A 87 -22.88 21.19 11.87
N VAL A 88 -23.87 21.52 12.68
CA VAL A 88 -25.14 22.01 12.20
C VAL A 88 -24.96 23.45 11.72
N MET A 89 -25.29 23.75 10.45
CA MET A 89 -25.11 25.07 9.88
C MET A 89 -26.43 25.81 9.82
N VAL A 90 -26.46 27.02 10.38
CA VAL A 90 -27.63 27.89 10.40
C VAL A 90 -27.24 29.24 9.76
N SER A 91 -28.11 29.78 8.90
CA SER A 91 -27.89 31.11 8.33
C SER A 91 -28.06 32.19 9.42
N ASP A 92 -27.23 33.21 9.41
CA ASP A 92 -27.34 34.36 10.29
C ASP A 92 -28.67 35.12 10.14
N ALA A 93 -29.30 35.01 8.96
CA ALA A 93 -30.59 35.63 8.65
C ALA A 93 -31.75 35.13 9.54
N VAL A 94 -31.62 33.93 10.15
CA VAL A 94 -32.63 33.36 11.06
C VAL A 94 -32.39 33.71 12.52
N LEU A 95 -31.23 34.31 12.82
CA LEU A 95 -30.88 34.75 14.16
C LEU A 95 -31.49 36.11 14.47
N SER A 96 -32.01 36.32 15.70
CA SER A 96 -32.38 37.60 16.21
C SER A 96 -31.15 38.48 16.43
N ASP A 97 -31.33 39.80 16.50
CA ASP A 97 -30.23 40.73 16.78
C ASP A 97 -29.53 40.42 18.13
N PHE A 98 -30.30 39.97 19.11
CA PHE A 98 -29.78 39.53 20.41
C PHE A 98 -28.90 38.28 20.28
N GLN A 99 -29.39 37.24 19.57
CA GLN A 99 -28.62 36.02 19.35
C GLN A 99 -27.35 36.26 18.54
N ARG A 100 -27.45 37.11 17.51
CA ARG A 100 -26.32 37.53 16.70
C ARG A 100 -25.26 38.28 17.53
N THR A 101 -25.68 39.18 18.43
CA THR A 101 -24.76 39.90 19.34
C THR A 101 -24.03 38.93 20.27
N ILE A 102 -24.73 37.95 20.86
CA ILE A 102 -24.11 36.95 21.74
C ILE A 102 -23.07 36.12 20.98
N LEU A 103 -23.37 35.69 19.75
CA LEU A 103 -22.46 34.87 18.95
C LEU A 103 -21.27 35.66 18.41
N MET A 104 -21.42 36.96 18.17
CA MET A 104 -20.39 37.84 17.64
C MET A 104 -19.57 38.60 18.72
N ASP A 105 -20.03 38.61 19.96
CA ASP A 105 -19.33 39.28 21.09
C ASP A 105 -18.13 38.44 21.57
N ASN A 106 -17.98 37.24 21.02
CA ASN A 106 -16.74 36.49 21.17
C ASN A 106 -15.76 36.91 20.07
N ASP A 107 -14.51 37.11 20.45
CA ASP A 107 -13.38 37.51 19.60
C ASP A 107 -13.06 36.51 18.43
N HIS A 108 -13.97 35.64 18.06
CA HIS A 108 -13.76 34.52 17.15
C HIS A 108 -14.78 34.51 16.03
N GLY A 109 -14.82 35.56 15.23
CA GLY A 109 -15.53 35.55 13.94
C GLY A 109 -14.65 34.88 12.86
N TYR A 110 -15.12 33.81 12.27
CA TYR A 110 -14.45 33.18 11.13
C TYR A 110 -15.16 33.59 9.84
N LEU A 111 -14.41 34.11 8.88
CA LEU A 111 -14.87 34.31 7.52
C LEU A 111 -14.31 33.21 6.64
N GLY A 112 -15.17 32.33 6.17
CA GLY A 112 -14.78 31.30 5.20
C GLY A 112 -14.62 31.90 3.80
N LEU A 113 -13.43 31.85 3.23
CA LEU A 113 -13.16 32.23 1.85
C LEU A 113 -13.13 30.97 0.98
N SER A 114 -13.99 30.91 -0.04
CA SER A 114 -13.91 29.85 -1.05
C SER A 114 -13.01 30.32 -2.19
N VAL A 115 -11.94 29.61 -2.41
CA VAL A 115 -11.01 29.85 -3.52
C VAL A 115 -11.54 29.19 -4.79
N ASP A 116 -11.57 29.92 -5.91
CA ASP A 116 -11.88 29.33 -7.22
C ASP A 116 -10.74 28.38 -7.64
N ARG A 117 -11.01 27.07 -7.55
CA ARG A 117 -10.03 26.02 -7.86
C ARG A 117 -9.51 26.07 -9.31
N ASN A 118 -10.25 26.69 -10.24
CA ASN A 118 -9.80 26.87 -11.60
C ASN A 118 -8.65 27.90 -11.74
N GLN A 119 -8.50 28.78 -10.78
CA GLN A 119 -7.42 29.78 -10.75
C GLN A 119 -6.17 29.27 -10.04
N LEU A 120 -6.29 28.18 -9.28
CA LEU A 120 -5.14 27.58 -8.60
C LEU A 120 -4.21 26.93 -9.64
N PRO A 121 -2.90 27.22 -9.64
CA PRO A 121 -1.96 26.55 -10.51
C PRO A 121 -1.91 25.05 -10.22
N THR A 122 -2.22 24.23 -11.22
CA THR A 122 -2.28 22.75 -11.08
C THR A 122 -1.03 22.04 -11.60
N THR A 123 -0.07 22.79 -12.15
CA THR A 123 1.15 22.23 -12.76
C THR A 123 2.27 21.93 -11.75
N SER A 124 2.26 22.59 -10.60
CA SER A 124 3.26 22.46 -9.55
C SER A 124 2.67 22.81 -8.20
N THR A 125 2.97 22.01 -7.17
CA THR A 125 2.60 22.32 -5.79
C THR A 125 3.27 23.61 -5.28
N ALA A 126 4.49 23.90 -5.75
CA ALA A 126 5.20 25.14 -5.42
C ALA A 126 4.50 26.38 -5.98
N ASP A 127 4.03 26.31 -7.23
CA ASP A 127 3.30 27.43 -7.85
C ASP A 127 1.94 27.66 -7.15
N ALA A 128 1.30 26.57 -6.70
CA ALA A 128 0.04 26.66 -5.95
C ALA A 128 0.24 27.30 -4.57
N THR A 129 1.28 26.90 -3.84
CA THR A 129 1.59 27.52 -2.54
C THR A 129 2.01 28.98 -2.68
N GLU A 130 2.83 29.33 -3.69
CA GLU A 130 3.21 30.73 -3.97
C GLU A 130 1.97 31.58 -4.28
N TRP A 131 1.00 31.05 -5.03
CA TRP A 131 -0.24 31.74 -5.31
C TRP A 131 -1.10 31.99 -4.05
N LEU A 132 -1.18 30.98 -3.16
CA LEU A 132 -1.89 31.08 -1.88
C LEU A 132 -1.18 32.05 -0.91
N ASP A 133 0.14 32.05 -0.87
CA ASP A 133 0.92 32.99 -0.09
C ASP A 133 0.73 34.43 -0.56
N ALA A 134 0.65 34.66 -1.89
CA ALA A 134 0.33 35.97 -2.44
C ALA A 134 -1.09 36.41 -2.07
N LEU A 135 -2.07 35.50 -2.07
CA LEU A 135 -3.44 35.79 -1.62
C LEU A 135 -3.46 36.14 -0.14
N LYS A 136 -2.68 35.43 0.69
CA LYS A 136 -2.52 35.72 2.11
C LYS A 136 -1.98 37.13 2.34
N GLU A 137 -0.90 37.51 1.65
CA GLU A 137 -0.32 38.83 1.71
C GLU A 137 -1.33 39.91 1.34
N ASP A 138 -2.13 39.70 0.31
CA ASP A 138 -3.16 40.64 -0.13
C ASP A 138 -4.30 40.80 0.89
N VAL A 139 -4.71 39.72 1.55
CA VAL A 139 -5.76 39.74 2.59
C VAL A 139 -5.26 40.42 3.84
N GLU A 140 -4.07 40.07 4.33
CA GLU A 140 -3.45 40.68 5.54
C GLU A 140 -3.07 42.14 5.32
N ALA A 141 -2.71 42.53 4.11
CA ALA A 141 -2.47 43.92 3.74
C ALA A 141 -3.73 44.79 3.75
N GLY A 142 -4.91 44.19 3.94
CA GLY A 142 -6.18 44.90 4.00
C GLY A 142 -6.76 45.30 2.63
N ASN A 143 -6.30 44.72 1.54
CA ASN A 143 -6.81 45.05 0.20
C ASN A 143 -8.28 44.67 0.02
N TYR A 144 -8.80 43.73 0.83
CA TYR A 144 -10.19 43.26 0.79
C TYR A 144 -10.99 43.64 2.04
N THR A 145 -10.40 44.33 3.02
CA THR A 145 -11.06 44.69 4.28
C THR A 145 -11.19 46.20 4.45
N SER A 146 -12.16 46.63 5.26
CA SER A 146 -12.27 48.05 5.64
C SER A 146 -11.12 48.43 6.59
N ALA A 147 -10.65 49.66 6.50
CA ALA A 147 -9.57 50.19 7.33
C ALA A 147 -9.87 49.99 8.83
N GLY A 148 -8.96 49.35 9.55
CA GLY A 148 -9.02 49.17 11.00
C GLY A 148 -9.41 47.78 11.50
N ILE A 149 -9.71 46.84 10.62
CA ILE A 149 -9.95 45.45 10.99
C ILE A 149 -8.62 44.68 10.88
N LEU A 150 -8.16 44.10 11.96
CA LEU A 150 -7.05 43.15 11.98
C LEU A 150 -7.59 41.80 11.52
N VAL A 151 -7.05 41.30 10.45
CA VAL A 151 -7.42 39.97 9.89
C VAL A 151 -6.24 39.06 10.04
N GLU A 152 -6.44 37.94 10.70
CA GLU A 152 -5.49 36.82 10.69
C GLU A 152 -5.95 35.82 9.63
N TYR A 153 -5.12 35.58 8.64
CA TYR A 153 -5.40 34.63 7.56
C TYR A 153 -4.95 33.24 7.95
N ASN A 154 -5.89 32.32 8.08
CA ASN A 154 -5.61 30.92 8.33
C ASN A 154 -5.77 30.12 7.03
N ASP A 155 -4.66 29.67 6.48
CA ASP A 155 -4.61 28.90 5.24
C ASP A 155 -4.73 27.40 5.52
N LEU A 156 -5.92 26.85 5.31
CA LEU A 156 -6.18 25.41 5.42
C LEU A 156 -5.76 24.62 4.18
N ILE A 157 -5.55 25.30 3.04
CA ILE A 157 -5.26 24.66 1.76
C ILE A 157 -3.75 24.39 1.62
N SER A 158 -2.90 25.36 1.94
CA SER A 158 -1.44 25.21 1.84
C SER A 158 -0.90 24.11 2.73
N GLY A 159 -1.45 23.97 3.95
CA GLY A 159 -1.10 22.88 4.85
C GLY A 159 -1.39 21.51 4.22
N THR A 160 -2.57 21.35 3.63
CA THR A 160 -2.97 20.13 2.94
C THR A 160 -2.11 19.87 1.70
N ILE A 161 -1.85 20.90 0.87
CA ILE A 161 -0.98 20.79 -0.31
C ILE A 161 0.45 20.38 0.11
N THR A 162 0.97 20.98 1.18
CA THR A 162 2.33 20.69 1.68
C THR A 162 2.41 19.25 2.19
N PHE A 163 1.41 18.80 2.96
CA PHE A 163 1.33 17.41 3.42
C PHE A 163 1.25 16.43 2.25
N LEU A 164 0.35 16.69 1.30
CA LEU A 164 0.22 15.87 0.09
C LEU A 164 1.53 15.87 -0.73
N ASN A 165 2.22 17.01 -0.81
CA ASN A 165 3.49 17.09 -1.54
C ASN A 165 4.60 16.24 -0.88
N ILE A 166 4.68 16.24 0.47
CA ILE A 166 5.61 15.38 1.21
C ILE A 166 5.24 13.92 0.98
N PHE A 167 3.97 13.57 1.14
CA PHE A 167 3.46 12.22 0.96
C PHE A 167 3.68 11.72 -0.47
N LEU A 168 3.30 12.52 -1.48
CA LEU A 168 3.56 12.22 -2.89
C LEU A 168 5.06 12.15 -3.20
N GLY A 169 5.89 12.94 -2.52
CA GLY A 169 7.34 12.87 -2.64
C GLY A 169 7.91 11.53 -2.18
N ILE A 170 7.39 10.99 -1.09
CA ILE A 170 7.75 9.65 -0.59
C ILE A 170 7.30 8.58 -1.60
N ILE A 171 6.04 8.61 -2.02
CA ILE A 171 5.51 7.71 -3.06
C ILE A 171 6.38 7.76 -4.32
N GLN A 172 6.75 8.95 -4.76
CA GLN A 172 7.57 9.14 -5.95
C GLN A 172 8.96 8.48 -5.84
N VAL A 173 9.56 8.45 -4.64
CA VAL A 173 10.82 7.73 -4.41
C VAL A 173 10.63 6.23 -4.60
N PHE A 174 9.56 5.66 -4.07
CA PHE A 174 9.22 4.24 -4.26
C PHE A 174 8.94 3.93 -5.73
N ASP A 175 8.18 4.77 -6.41
CA ASP A 175 7.89 4.63 -7.84
C ASP A 175 9.18 4.62 -8.68
N TYR A 176 10.13 5.50 -8.37
CA TYR A 176 11.42 5.52 -9.04
C TYR A 176 12.20 4.21 -8.79
N ILE A 177 12.18 3.66 -7.58
CA ILE A 177 12.81 2.38 -7.26
C ILE A 177 12.19 1.26 -8.10
N LEU A 178 10.87 1.18 -8.14
CA LEU A 178 10.12 0.19 -8.95
C LEU A 178 10.36 0.37 -10.46
N MET A 179 10.59 1.61 -10.93
CA MET A 179 10.86 1.89 -12.35
C MET A 179 12.29 1.56 -12.80
N ILE A 180 13.27 1.48 -11.89
CA ILE A 180 14.66 1.16 -12.24
C ILE A 180 14.79 -0.11 -13.09
N PRO A 181 14.16 -1.24 -12.75
CA PRO A 181 14.22 -2.46 -13.55
C PRO A 181 13.72 -2.27 -14.99
N ILE A 182 12.63 -1.55 -15.18
CA ILE A 182 12.05 -1.27 -16.51
C ILE A 182 13.02 -0.43 -17.35
N VAL A 183 13.65 0.58 -16.75
CA VAL A 183 14.64 1.44 -17.42
C VAL A 183 15.85 0.64 -17.85
N ILE A 184 16.41 -0.20 -16.97
CA ILE A 184 17.55 -1.06 -17.29
C ILE A 184 17.19 -2.05 -18.41
N LEU A 185 16.00 -2.64 -18.36
CA LEU A 185 15.50 -3.54 -19.38
C LEU A 185 15.38 -2.83 -20.74
N SER A 186 14.77 -1.64 -20.76
CA SER A 186 14.59 -0.83 -21.96
C SER A 186 15.94 -0.49 -22.61
N PHE A 187 16.93 -0.11 -21.81
CA PHE A 187 18.31 0.10 -22.31
C PHE A 187 18.93 -1.18 -22.87
N SER A 188 18.72 -2.31 -22.21
CA SER A 188 19.24 -3.59 -22.69
C SER A 188 18.65 -3.92 -24.06
N VAL A 189 17.34 -3.82 -24.23
CA VAL A 189 16.65 -4.07 -25.51
C VAL A 189 17.10 -3.08 -26.59
N LEU A 190 17.26 -1.79 -26.25
CA LEU A 190 17.77 -0.75 -27.16
C LEU A 190 19.18 -1.11 -27.68
N ILE A 191 20.11 -1.45 -26.77
CA ILE A 191 21.50 -1.79 -27.13
C ILE A 191 21.55 -3.01 -28.06
N TYR A 192 20.74 -4.06 -27.74
CA TYR A 192 20.69 -5.26 -28.56
C TYR A 192 20.04 -5.02 -29.93
N GLY A 193 18.97 -4.23 -30.00
CA GLY A 193 18.34 -3.81 -31.23
C GLY A 193 19.31 -3.04 -32.13
N LEU A 194 20.11 -2.15 -31.56
CA LEU A 194 21.17 -1.43 -32.27
C LEU A 194 22.26 -2.37 -32.79
N VAL A 195 22.76 -3.30 -31.98
CA VAL A 195 23.76 -4.29 -32.41
C VAL A 195 23.23 -5.12 -33.59
N LEU A 196 21.99 -5.59 -33.50
CA LEU A 196 21.36 -6.34 -34.59
C LEU A 196 21.22 -5.52 -35.86
N SER A 197 20.75 -4.26 -35.76
CA SER A 197 20.64 -3.34 -36.91
C SER A 197 21.99 -3.11 -37.60
N LEU A 198 23.03 -2.88 -36.81
CA LEU A 198 24.39 -2.69 -37.33
C LEU A 198 24.94 -3.95 -37.99
N GLU A 199 24.72 -5.15 -37.42
CA GLU A 199 25.15 -6.42 -38.02
C GLU A 199 24.44 -6.70 -39.36
N GLN A 200 23.16 -6.40 -39.48
CA GLN A 200 22.42 -6.53 -40.72
C GLN A 200 22.95 -5.62 -41.84
N ARG A 201 23.44 -4.43 -41.48
CA ARG A 201 23.98 -3.43 -42.42
C ARG A 201 25.48 -3.56 -42.73
N LYS A 202 26.12 -4.60 -42.18
CA LYS A 202 27.55 -4.84 -42.37
C LYS A 202 27.95 -4.81 -43.83
N ARG A 203 27.15 -5.39 -44.71
CA ARG A 203 27.39 -5.43 -46.16
C ARG A 203 27.22 -4.04 -46.80
N GLU A 204 26.23 -3.26 -46.40
CA GLU A 204 25.98 -1.91 -46.93
C GLU A 204 27.12 -0.95 -46.54
N VAL A 205 27.54 -1.02 -45.28
CA VAL A 205 28.68 -0.24 -44.74
C VAL A 205 29.97 -0.56 -45.47
N SER A 206 30.24 -1.86 -45.75
CA SER A 206 31.40 -2.28 -46.52
C SER A 206 31.35 -1.75 -47.94
N ILE A 207 30.22 -1.75 -48.63
CA ILE A 207 30.06 -1.20 -49.99
C ILE A 207 30.30 0.31 -49.97
N HIS A 208 29.73 1.05 -49.05
CA HIS A 208 29.91 2.48 -48.92
C HIS A 208 31.37 2.87 -48.65
N ARG A 209 32.13 2.05 -47.92
CA ARG A 209 33.59 2.24 -47.71
C ARG A 209 34.40 2.03 -48.96
N VAL A 210 34.04 1.00 -49.71
CA VAL A 210 34.73 0.72 -51.00
C VAL A 210 34.53 1.88 -52.00
N ILE A 211 33.39 2.56 -51.97
CA ILE A 211 33.09 3.71 -52.83
C ILE A 211 33.71 5.01 -52.29
N GLY A 212 34.41 4.98 -51.12
CA GLY A 212 35.11 6.13 -50.57
C GLY A 212 34.41 6.87 -49.44
N GLY A 213 33.39 6.25 -48.81
CA GLY A 213 32.72 6.80 -47.64
C GLY A 213 33.66 6.88 -46.41
N THR A 214 33.76 8.06 -45.78
CA THR A 214 34.54 8.26 -44.57
C THR A 214 33.82 7.74 -43.35
N GLU A 215 34.58 7.39 -42.29
CA GLU A 215 33.97 6.94 -40.99
C GLU A 215 33.01 7.98 -40.41
N GLY A 216 33.33 9.27 -40.55
CA GLY A 216 32.52 10.37 -40.08
C GLY A 216 31.17 10.44 -40.79
N THR A 217 31.16 10.29 -42.12
CA THR A 217 29.94 10.35 -42.94
C THR A 217 29.05 9.15 -42.65
N LEU A 218 29.59 7.94 -42.52
CA LEU A 218 28.83 6.73 -42.19
C LEU A 218 28.28 6.79 -40.77
N SER A 219 29.08 7.25 -39.81
CA SER A 219 28.61 7.43 -38.44
C SER A 219 27.50 8.47 -38.32
N SER A 220 27.62 9.61 -39.06
CA SER A 220 26.57 10.64 -39.03
C SER A 220 25.26 10.18 -39.66
N MET A 221 25.32 9.38 -40.73
CA MET A 221 24.14 8.84 -41.39
C MET A 221 23.38 7.86 -40.46
N ILE A 222 24.09 6.95 -39.78
CA ILE A 222 23.51 6.01 -38.80
C ILE A 222 22.93 6.77 -37.61
N LEU A 223 23.65 7.81 -37.12
CA LEU A 223 23.15 8.63 -36.00
C LEU A 223 21.92 9.45 -36.37
N LEU A 224 21.84 9.99 -37.58
CA LEU A 224 20.65 10.71 -38.05
C LEU A 224 19.44 9.79 -38.10
N GLU A 225 19.60 8.60 -38.66
CA GLU A 225 18.52 7.61 -38.71
C GLU A 225 18.08 7.21 -37.32
N LEU A 226 19.03 6.96 -36.41
CA LEU A 226 18.71 6.65 -35.00
C LEU A 226 17.99 7.81 -34.31
N ALA A 227 18.36 9.06 -34.59
CA ALA A 227 17.67 10.23 -34.06
C ALA A 227 16.20 10.29 -34.50
N VAL A 228 15.96 10.05 -35.80
CA VAL A 228 14.59 10.04 -36.34
C VAL A 228 13.76 8.92 -35.73
N ILE A 229 14.32 7.69 -35.68
CA ILE A 229 13.63 6.54 -35.06
C ILE A 229 13.35 6.81 -33.58
N SER A 230 14.33 7.36 -32.83
CA SER A 230 14.16 7.68 -31.41
C SER A 230 13.10 8.75 -31.16
N LEU A 231 12.98 9.73 -32.05
CA LEU A 231 11.94 10.75 -31.95
C LEU A 231 10.54 10.17 -32.19
N PHE A 232 10.40 9.31 -33.22
CA PHE A 232 9.13 8.61 -33.46
C PHE A 232 8.79 7.66 -32.31
N ALA A 233 9.76 6.93 -31.80
CA ALA A 233 9.60 6.02 -30.65
C ALA A 233 9.18 6.81 -29.39
N TRP A 234 9.78 7.98 -29.15
CA TRP A 234 9.39 8.87 -28.07
C TRP A 234 7.92 9.31 -28.20
N PHE A 235 7.52 9.78 -29.40
CA PHE A 235 6.13 10.20 -29.63
C PHE A 235 5.13 9.06 -29.40
N ALA A 236 5.41 7.88 -29.94
CA ALA A 236 4.58 6.70 -29.72
C ALA A 236 4.54 6.30 -28.22
N GLY A 237 5.70 6.32 -27.54
CA GLY A 237 5.80 6.05 -26.11
C GLY A 237 5.04 7.06 -25.25
N TYR A 238 5.15 8.35 -25.57
CA TYR A 238 4.40 9.40 -24.89
C TYR A 238 2.87 9.22 -25.04
N THR A 239 2.42 8.93 -26.28
CA THR A 239 1.00 8.67 -26.52
C THR A 239 0.49 7.46 -25.74
N LEU A 240 1.27 6.37 -25.70
CA LEU A 240 0.94 5.19 -24.89
C LEU A 240 0.94 5.52 -23.40
N ALA A 241 1.89 6.32 -22.90
CA ALA A 241 1.95 6.73 -21.51
C ALA A 241 0.70 7.53 -21.11
N VAL A 242 0.30 8.54 -21.92
CA VAL A 242 -0.92 9.32 -21.67
C VAL A 242 -2.17 8.44 -21.61
N LEU A 243 -2.25 7.41 -22.45
CA LEU A 243 -3.37 6.46 -22.45
C LEU A 243 -3.32 5.48 -21.25
N SER A 244 -2.13 5.14 -20.76
CA SER A 244 -1.98 4.18 -19.68
C SER A 244 -2.06 4.80 -18.28
N VAL A 245 -1.77 6.09 -18.11
CA VAL A 245 -1.83 6.77 -16.80
C VAL A 245 -3.19 6.61 -16.10
N PRO A 246 -4.34 6.85 -16.75
CA PRO A 246 -5.63 6.60 -16.10
C PRO A 246 -5.77 5.14 -15.64
N LEU A 247 -5.38 4.17 -16.49
CA LEU A 247 -5.46 2.76 -16.15
C LEU A 247 -4.58 2.39 -14.95
N VAL A 248 -3.40 3.01 -14.82
CA VAL A 248 -2.51 2.77 -13.67
C VAL A 248 -3.13 3.29 -12.38
N LEU A 249 -3.81 4.43 -12.43
CA LEU A 249 -4.45 5.04 -11.28
C LEU A 249 -5.84 4.44 -10.95
N ASP A 250 -6.49 3.83 -11.93
CA ASP A 250 -7.72 3.05 -11.73
C ASP A 250 -7.45 1.62 -11.24
N ALA A 251 -6.18 1.22 -11.11
CA ALA A 251 -5.83 -0.09 -10.60
C ALA A 251 -6.01 -0.14 -9.07
N VAL A 252 -6.93 -0.96 -8.62
CA VAL A 252 -7.21 -1.23 -7.21
C VAL A 252 -6.42 -2.44 -6.68
N GLY A 253 -6.03 -3.35 -7.56
CA GLY A 253 -5.20 -4.51 -7.25
C GLY A 253 -4.34 -4.92 -8.44
N PHE A 254 -3.56 -5.99 -8.30
CA PHE A 254 -2.74 -6.50 -9.40
C PHE A 254 -3.60 -6.99 -10.56
N MET A 255 -3.51 -6.30 -11.71
CA MET A 255 -4.32 -6.54 -12.91
C MET A 255 -5.84 -6.39 -12.68
N SER A 256 -6.26 -5.81 -11.58
CA SER A 256 -7.64 -5.46 -11.27
C SER A 256 -7.84 -3.96 -11.43
N PHE A 257 -8.87 -3.55 -12.19
CA PHE A 257 -9.11 -2.15 -12.52
C PHE A 257 -10.56 -1.80 -12.21
N ARG A 258 -10.74 -0.71 -11.47
CA ARG A 258 -12.08 -0.16 -11.16
C ARG A 258 -12.05 1.33 -11.45
N SER A 259 -12.91 1.81 -12.35
CA SER A 259 -12.96 3.23 -12.68
C SER A 259 -13.31 4.06 -11.45
N GLY A 260 -12.31 4.80 -10.94
CA GLY A 260 -12.39 5.52 -9.67
C GLY A 260 -12.91 6.95 -9.76
N GLY A 261 -13.17 7.47 -10.96
CA GLY A 261 -13.71 8.83 -11.13
C GLY A 261 -12.74 9.96 -10.78
N ILE A 262 -11.44 9.69 -10.58
CA ILE A 262 -10.45 10.76 -10.40
C ILE A 262 -10.13 11.36 -11.77
N GLU A 263 -10.53 12.60 -11.99
CA GLU A 263 -10.15 13.34 -13.20
C GLU A 263 -8.67 13.72 -13.14
N ILE A 264 -7.88 13.07 -13.97
CA ILE A 264 -6.44 13.29 -14.04
C ILE A 264 -6.10 13.98 -15.35
N ASN A 265 -5.24 15.00 -15.27
CA ASN A 265 -4.65 15.61 -16.45
C ASN A 265 -3.24 14.99 -16.68
N PRO A 266 -3.11 13.99 -17.58
CA PRO A 266 -1.85 13.30 -17.83
C PRO A 266 -0.84 14.13 -18.62
N SER A 267 -1.09 15.42 -18.85
CA SER A 267 -0.19 16.28 -19.62
C SER A 267 1.02 16.70 -18.80
N LEU A 268 2.19 16.60 -19.40
CA LEU A 268 3.44 17.13 -18.83
C LEU A 268 3.59 18.62 -19.16
N SER A 269 4.26 19.38 -18.31
CA SER A 269 4.70 20.73 -18.62
C SER A 269 5.61 20.75 -19.84
N LEU A 270 5.65 21.86 -20.56
CA LEU A 270 6.48 22.01 -21.76
C LEU A 270 7.97 21.82 -21.45
N GLY A 271 8.43 22.27 -20.26
CA GLY A 271 9.79 22.10 -19.78
C GLY A 271 10.14 20.62 -19.54
N SER A 272 9.26 19.90 -18.83
CA SER A 272 9.44 18.46 -18.58
C SER A 272 9.41 17.65 -19.86
N THR A 273 8.50 17.99 -20.79
CA THR A 273 8.40 17.35 -22.10
C THR A 273 9.71 17.49 -22.89
N LEU A 274 10.24 18.71 -23.00
CA LEU A 274 11.49 18.97 -23.69
C LEU A 274 12.70 18.28 -23.02
N PHE A 275 12.71 18.24 -21.68
CA PHE A 275 13.76 17.54 -20.92
C PHE A 275 13.73 16.04 -21.20
N ILE A 276 12.58 15.40 -21.20
CA ILE A 276 12.42 13.96 -21.47
C ILE A 276 12.77 13.63 -22.90
N ILE A 277 12.41 14.48 -23.87
CA ILE A 277 12.85 14.31 -25.28
C ILE A 277 14.37 14.37 -25.36
N ALA A 278 14.99 15.39 -24.77
CA ALA A 278 16.43 15.55 -24.79
C ALA A 278 17.15 14.38 -24.11
N LEU A 279 16.60 13.88 -23.00
CA LEU A 279 17.14 12.75 -22.26
C LEU A 279 17.05 11.45 -23.08
N THR A 280 15.86 11.09 -23.59
CA THR A 280 15.63 9.84 -24.33
C THR A 280 16.38 9.80 -25.65
N VAL A 281 16.26 10.83 -26.44
CA VAL A 281 16.99 10.93 -27.73
C VAL A 281 18.49 11.07 -27.49
N GLY A 282 18.90 11.88 -26.51
CA GLY A 282 20.29 12.06 -26.13
C GLY A 282 20.97 10.77 -25.70
N ILE A 283 20.35 9.99 -24.85
CA ILE A 283 20.88 8.69 -24.41
C ILE A 283 20.94 7.71 -25.59
N ALA A 284 19.90 7.61 -26.40
CA ALA A 284 19.90 6.75 -27.59
C ALA A 284 21.06 7.12 -28.55
N LEU A 285 21.30 8.41 -28.78
CA LEU A 285 22.39 8.89 -29.61
C LEU A 285 23.79 8.64 -29.02
N LEU A 286 23.93 8.80 -27.69
CA LEU A 286 25.21 8.50 -27.00
C LEU A 286 25.57 7.02 -27.12
N PHE A 287 24.65 6.13 -26.83
CA PHE A 287 24.86 4.68 -27.01
C PHE A 287 25.05 4.30 -28.47
N GLY A 288 24.23 4.87 -29.36
CA GLY A 288 24.38 4.69 -30.81
C GLY A 288 25.76 5.09 -31.31
N ARG A 289 26.25 6.27 -30.88
CA ARG A 289 27.60 6.74 -31.24
C ARG A 289 28.72 5.82 -30.73
N ALA A 290 28.58 5.38 -29.45
CA ALA A 290 29.56 4.47 -28.86
C ALA A 290 29.63 3.13 -29.62
N ARG A 291 28.50 2.52 -29.92
CA ARG A 291 28.43 1.25 -30.66
C ARG A 291 28.78 1.37 -32.11
N THR A 292 28.38 2.43 -32.80
CA THR A 292 28.75 2.67 -34.18
C THR A 292 30.29 2.85 -34.33
N ARG A 293 30.93 3.58 -33.41
CA ARG A 293 32.39 3.72 -33.39
C ARG A 293 33.09 2.39 -33.12
N GLU A 294 32.62 1.61 -32.18
CA GLU A 294 33.15 0.26 -31.89
C GLU A 294 33.04 -0.64 -33.14
N PHE A 295 31.85 -0.66 -33.75
CA PHE A 295 31.59 -1.41 -34.97
C PHE A 295 32.48 -1.02 -36.15
N LEU A 296 32.64 0.29 -36.42
CA LEU A 296 33.48 0.79 -37.49
C LEU A 296 34.97 0.52 -37.26
N ARG A 297 35.45 0.48 -36.02
CA ARG A 297 36.82 0.10 -35.65
C ARG A 297 37.11 -1.38 -35.84
N ILE A 298 36.21 -2.25 -35.44
CA ILE A 298 36.36 -3.71 -35.54
C ILE A 298 36.51 -4.12 -37.01
N GLU A 299 35.78 -3.50 -37.93
CA GLU A 299 35.80 -3.84 -39.34
C GLU A 299 37.12 -3.47 -40.04
N ILE A 300 37.86 -2.47 -39.54
CA ILE A 300 39.21 -2.11 -40.02
C ILE A 300 40.24 -3.14 -39.52
N ASP A 301 40.08 -3.62 -38.29
CA ASP A 301 41.05 -4.51 -37.64
C ASP A 301 40.88 -5.98 -38.08
N GLU A 302 39.67 -6.44 -38.39
CA GLU A 302 39.40 -7.82 -38.88
C GLU A 302 40.00 -8.09 -40.29
N GLY A 303 40.18 -7.04 -41.09
CA GLY A 303 40.85 -7.14 -42.41
C GLY A 303 42.38 -7.34 -42.34
N VAL A 304 42.98 -7.01 -41.20
CA VAL A 304 44.45 -6.98 -41.02
C VAL A 304 44.97 -7.94 -39.94
N ARG A 305 44.17 -8.32 -38.96
CA ARG A 305 44.57 -9.23 -37.88
C ARG A 305 43.48 -10.27 -37.53
N ARG A 306 43.73 -11.52 -37.94
CA ARG A 306 42.94 -12.70 -37.55
C ARG A 306 43.22 -13.19 -36.12
N VAL A 307 43.69 -12.37 -35.21
CA VAL A 307 43.89 -12.71 -33.79
C VAL A 307 43.37 -11.56 -32.95
N ALA A 308 42.05 -11.48 -32.81
CA ALA A 308 41.48 -10.72 -31.71
C ALA A 308 41.76 -11.50 -30.42
N GLU A 309 42.63 -10.98 -29.57
CA GLU A 309 42.72 -11.43 -28.18
C GLU A 309 41.30 -11.37 -27.54
N LYS A 310 40.73 -12.52 -27.27
CA LYS A 310 39.49 -12.65 -26.54
C LYS A 310 39.70 -12.04 -25.16
N ARG A 311 39.27 -10.81 -24.97
CA ARG A 311 39.22 -10.20 -23.65
C ARG A 311 38.22 -11.01 -22.83
N GLU A 312 38.69 -11.89 -21.97
CA GLU A 312 37.84 -12.62 -21.07
C GLU A 312 37.09 -11.63 -20.17
N PRO A 313 35.76 -11.71 -20.08
CA PRO A 313 35.03 -10.83 -19.21
C PRO A 313 35.49 -11.06 -17.76
N LYS A 314 35.60 -9.99 -16.96
CA LYS A 314 36.03 -10.02 -15.56
C LYS A 314 34.95 -10.75 -14.72
N THR A 315 34.99 -12.06 -14.76
CA THR A 315 34.00 -12.95 -14.13
C THR A 315 33.88 -12.76 -12.61
N TRP A 316 34.99 -12.36 -11.97
CA TRP A 316 35.04 -12.12 -10.54
C TRP A 316 34.11 -10.94 -10.10
N LEU A 317 33.96 -9.90 -10.95
CA LEU A 317 33.08 -8.78 -10.65
C LEU A 317 31.61 -9.22 -10.62
N HIS A 318 31.19 -10.08 -11.55
CA HIS A 318 29.84 -10.64 -11.56
C HIS A 318 29.55 -11.47 -10.30
N MET A 319 30.54 -12.23 -9.85
CA MET A 319 30.45 -13.03 -8.61
C MET A 319 30.33 -12.15 -7.35
N ILE A 320 31.07 -11.02 -7.31
CA ILE A 320 30.95 -10.08 -6.18
C ILE A 320 29.57 -9.44 -6.13
N VAL A 321 29.07 -8.94 -7.26
CA VAL A 321 27.73 -8.33 -7.32
C VAL A 321 26.66 -9.35 -6.90
N PHE A 322 26.77 -10.59 -7.38
CA PHE A 322 25.85 -11.66 -6.96
C PHE A 322 25.97 -11.99 -5.47
N ALA A 323 27.19 -12.02 -4.91
CA ALA A 323 27.42 -12.30 -3.50
C ALA A 323 26.83 -11.21 -2.59
N VAL A 324 26.94 -9.93 -2.99
CA VAL A 324 26.29 -8.82 -2.26
C VAL A 324 24.78 -8.95 -2.30
N GLY A 325 24.21 -9.29 -3.45
CA GLY A 325 22.78 -9.54 -3.58
C GLY A 325 22.30 -10.75 -2.74
N LEU A 326 23.08 -11.82 -2.71
CA LEU A 326 22.77 -13.00 -1.89
C LEU A 326 22.86 -12.68 -0.39
N LEU A 327 23.78 -11.82 0.02
CA LEU A 327 23.88 -11.34 1.41
C LEU A 327 22.63 -10.54 1.78
N SER A 328 22.15 -9.69 0.90
CA SER A 328 20.89 -8.94 1.11
C SER A 328 19.68 -9.86 1.24
N TYR A 329 19.58 -10.86 0.37
CA TYR A 329 18.52 -11.88 0.47
C TYR A 329 18.57 -12.62 1.82
N LEU A 330 19.76 -13.02 2.25
CA LEU A 330 19.93 -13.71 3.54
C LEU A 330 19.60 -12.79 4.72
N GLU A 331 19.94 -11.52 4.64
CA GLU A 331 19.60 -10.52 5.65
C GLU A 331 18.09 -10.33 5.77
N SER A 332 17.40 -10.12 4.66
CA SER A 332 15.96 -10.03 4.61
C SER A 332 15.26 -11.28 5.16
N TRP A 333 15.74 -12.47 4.75
CA TRP A 333 15.20 -13.74 5.24
C TRP A 333 15.39 -13.95 6.73
N ILE A 334 16.54 -13.56 7.30
CA ILE A 334 16.80 -13.65 8.74
C ILE A 334 15.85 -12.71 9.50
N GLN A 335 15.70 -11.48 9.04
CA GLN A 335 14.82 -10.51 9.69
C GLN A 335 13.36 -10.97 9.67
N SER A 336 12.86 -11.47 8.53
CA SER A 336 11.47 -11.93 8.40
C SER A 336 11.17 -13.21 9.22
N ASN A 337 12.17 -14.05 9.50
CA ASN A 337 12.00 -15.29 10.28
C ASN A 337 12.42 -15.17 11.75
N GLY A 338 12.56 -13.97 12.29
CA GLY A 338 12.89 -13.76 13.71
C GLY A 338 14.31 -14.15 14.12
N GLY A 339 15.23 -14.24 13.16
CA GLY A 339 16.62 -14.58 13.39
C GLY A 339 17.00 -16.00 12.97
N TRP A 340 18.31 -16.30 12.99
CA TRP A 340 18.85 -17.62 12.64
C TRP A 340 19.94 -18.03 13.62
N GLY A 341 19.69 -19.06 14.41
CA GLY A 341 20.64 -19.58 15.39
C GLY A 341 20.96 -18.58 16.51
N SER A 342 22.19 -18.08 16.56
CA SER A 342 22.63 -17.06 17.54
C SER A 342 22.41 -15.62 17.05
N VAL A 343 21.93 -15.45 15.83
CA VAL A 343 21.60 -14.15 15.23
C VAL A 343 20.17 -13.83 15.62
N GLY A 344 19.98 -12.72 16.35
CA GLY A 344 18.64 -12.26 16.72
C GLY A 344 17.90 -11.58 15.56
N THR A 345 16.74 -11.01 15.86
CA THR A 345 15.89 -10.27 14.92
C THR A 345 16.60 -9.10 14.21
N ASP A 346 17.68 -8.59 14.81
CA ASP A 346 18.48 -7.48 14.23
C ASP A 346 19.25 -7.84 12.95
N GLY A 347 19.27 -9.12 12.56
CA GLY A 347 19.94 -9.60 11.36
C GLY A 347 21.46 -9.75 11.50
N LEU A 348 22.15 -9.88 10.35
CA LEU A 348 23.62 -10.05 10.28
C LEU A 348 24.38 -8.73 10.35
N VAL A 349 23.75 -7.63 9.94
CA VAL A 349 24.37 -6.31 9.83
C VAL A 349 23.78 -5.36 10.87
N SER A 350 24.47 -5.21 11.97
CA SER A 350 24.04 -4.35 13.09
C SER A 350 24.17 -2.84 12.82
N ASN A 351 24.87 -2.43 11.77
CA ASN A 351 25.01 -1.03 11.42
C ASN A 351 23.82 -0.55 10.58
N PHE A 352 22.99 0.34 11.13
CA PHE A 352 21.77 0.84 10.49
C PHE A 352 21.99 1.36 9.06
N ILE A 353 23.03 2.17 8.82
CA ILE A 353 23.29 2.74 7.49
C ILE A 353 23.69 1.66 6.48
N LEU A 354 24.53 0.70 6.90
CA LEU A 354 24.95 -0.40 6.04
C LEU A 354 23.80 -1.35 5.77
N ASN A 355 22.95 -1.62 6.74
CA ASN A 355 21.76 -2.45 6.60
C ASN A 355 20.77 -1.78 5.63
N ALA A 356 20.44 -0.50 5.82
CA ALA A 356 19.56 0.23 4.92
C ALA A 356 20.12 0.28 3.47
N LEU A 357 21.42 0.49 3.31
CA LEU A 357 22.06 0.45 1.99
C LEU A 357 22.01 -0.94 1.35
N LEU A 358 22.22 -1.98 2.15
CA LEU A 358 22.15 -3.37 1.72
C LEU A 358 20.74 -3.76 1.29
N LEU A 359 19.73 -3.41 2.08
CA LEU A 359 18.32 -3.67 1.77
C LEU A 359 17.88 -2.89 0.53
N LEU A 360 18.32 -1.64 0.35
CA LEU A 360 17.96 -0.82 -0.81
C LEU A 360 18.63 -1.26 -2.11
N LEU A 361 19.94 -1.51 -2.11
CA LEU A 361 20.71 -1.83 -3.31
C LEU A 361 20.86 -3.33 -3.55
N GLY A 362 20.72 -4.13 -2.51
CA GLY A 362 20.90 -5.57 -2.56
C GLY A 362 20.00 -6.30 -3.55
N PRO A 363 18.68 -6.05 -3.59
CA PRO A 363 17.80 -6.67 -4.56
C PRO A 363 18.24 -6.41 -6.02
N PHE A 364 18.71 -5.21 -6.33
CA PHE A 364 19.25 -4.88 -7.67
C PHE A 364 20.57 -5.62 -7.94
N CYS A 365 21.42 -5.76 -6.94
CA CYS A 365 22.65 -6.56 -7.04
C CYS A 365 22.32 -8.05 -7.23
N LEU A 366 21.32 -8.57 -6.54
CA LEU A 366 20.82 -9.94 -6.70
C LEU A 366 20.28 -10.14 -8.11
N TRP A 367 19.45 -9.22 -8.59
CA TRP A 367 18.88 -9.26 -9.93
C TRP A 367 19.94 -9.27 -11.04
N ILE A 368 20.78 -8.24 -11.08
CA ILE A 368 21.80 -8.07 -12.15
C ILE A 368 22.89 -9.14 -11.99
N GLY A 369 23.41 -9.34 -10.78
CA GLY A 369 24.44 -10.34 -10.49
C GLY A 369 23.94 -11.76 -10.73
N GLY A 370 22.72 -12.06 -10.29
CA GLY A 370 22.05 -13.34 -10.52
C GLY A 370 21.89 -13.62 -12.02
N ALA A 371 21.36 -12.67 -12.79
CA ALA A 371 21.21 -12.83 -14.22
C ALA A 371 22.56 -13.06 -14.93
N LEU A 372 23.62 -12.35 -14.53
CA LEU A 372 24.96 -12.51 -15.11
C LEU A 372 25.65 -13.84 -14.76
N VAL A 373 25.41 -14.36 -13.56
CA VAL A 373 25.98 -15.63 -13.11
C VAL A 373 25.13 -16.81 -13.59
N LEU A 374 23.83 -16.79 -13.35
CA LEU A 374 22.90 -17.86 -13.72
C LEU A 374 22.68 -17.93 -15.25
N GLY A 375 22.87 -16.81 -15.95
CA GLY A 375 22.83 -16.78 -17.42
C GLY A 375 23.79 -17.74 -18.09
N ARG A 376 24.94 -18.04 -17.45
CA ARG A 376 25.87 -19.05 -17.92
C ARG A 376 25.30 -20.47 -17.80
N ILE A 377 24.53 -20.71 -16.74
CA ILE A 377 23.81 -21.98 -16.54
C ILE A 377 22.68 -22.09 -17.57
N GLY A 378 21.94 -20.99 -17.78
CA GLY A 378 20.92 -20.91 -18.82
C GLY A 378 21.47 -21.16 -20.23
N ALA A 379 22.65 -20.62 -20.55
CA ALA A 379 23.34 -20.88 -21.81
C ALA A 379 23.75 -22.34 -21.99
N ALA A 380 23.98 -23.07 -20.88
CA ALA A 380 24.21 -24.51 -20.90
C ALA A 380 22.91 -25.34 -20.98
N GLY A 381 21.75 -24.70 -21.14
CA GLY A 381 20.43 -25.31 -21.21
C GLY A 381 20.33 -26.53 -22.12
N PRO A 382 20.83 -26.50 -23.36
CA PRO A 382 20.82 -27.68 -24.23
C PRO A 382 21.55 -28.87 -23.63
N ASN A 383 22.67 -28.66 -22.93
CA ASN A 383 23.42 -29.74 -22.27
C ASN A 383 22.66 -30.29 -21.05
N ILE A 384 22.03 -29.39 -20.27
CA ILE A 384 21.23 -29.73 -19.09
C ILE A 384 20.02 -30.52 -19.52
N LEU A 385 19.28 -30.04 -20.53
CA LEU A 385 18.08 -30.70 -21.01
C LEU A 385 18.38 -32.05 -21.64
N THR A 386 19.50 -32.18 -22.39
CA THR A 386 19.94 -33.49 -22.95
C THR A 386 20.38 -34.44 -21.87
N ALA A 387 20.92 -33.98 -20.75
CA ALA A 387 21.27 -34.82 -19.59
C ALA A 387 19.99 -35.29 -18.87
N LEU A 388 19.04 -34.41 -18.65
CA LEU A 388 17.78 -34.66 -17.95
C LEU A 388 16.89 -35.63 -18.74
N LEU A 389 16.81 -35.47 -20.07
CA LEU A 389 16.00 -36.29 -20.97
C LEU A 389 16.80 -37.42 -21.62
N SER A 390 17.95 -37.81 -21.03
CA SER A 390 18.84 -38.85 -21.58
C SER A 390 18.18 -40.24 -21.80
N TRP A 391 17.05 -40.48 -21.15
CA TRP A 391 16.22 -41.68 -21.29
C TRP A 391 15.43 -41.73 -22.61
N SER A 392 15.28 -40.60 -23.33
CA SER A 392 14.51 -40.56 -24.58
C SER A 392 15.39 -40.81 -25.80
N PRO A 393 15.07 -41.81 -26.65
CA PRO A 393 15.90 -42.15 -27.85
C PRO A 393 15.96 -41.02 -28.89
N ALA A 394 14.93 -40.14 -28.94
CA ALA A 394 14.88 -39.03 -29.89
C ALA A 394 15.97 -37.96 -29.61
N ILE A 395 16.50 -37.91 -28.41
CA ILE A 395 17.49 -36.90 -27.98
C ILE A 395 18.91 -37.32 -28.34
N SER A 396 19.17 -38.62 -28.54
CA SER A 396 20.48 -39.11 -28.94
C SER A 396 20.96 -38.53 -30.28
N ASP A 397 20.04 -38.27 -31.20
CA ASP A 397 20.35 -37.71 -32.53
C ASP A 397 20.59 -36.15 -32.41
N ILE A 398 19.84 -35.49 -31.56
CA ILE A 398 20.00 -34.06 -31.26
C ILE A 398 21.34 -33.82 -30.58
N ARG A 399 21.75 -34.66 -29.62
CA ARG A 399 23.02 -34.60 -28.91
C ARG A 399 24.25 -34.71 -29.84
N ARG A 400 24.14 -35.47 -30.94
CA ARG A 400 25.22 -35.55 -31.94
C ARG A 400 25.36 -34.26 -32.76
N GLY A 401 24.24 -33.57 -33.05
CA GLY A 401 24.22 -32.30 -33.78
C GLY A 401 24.74 -31.11 -33.03
N LEU A 402 24.55 -31.09 -31.70
CA LEU A 402 24.90 -29.93 -30.83
C LEU A 402 26.39 -29.85 -30.48
N ARG A 403 27.17 -30.90 -30.64
CA ARG A 403 28.61 -30.96 -30.26
C ARG A 403 29.58 -30.10 -31.07
N GLY A 404 29.12 -29.35 -32.06
CA GLY A 404 29.97 -28.66 -33.03
C GLY A 404 29.86 -27.14 -33.09
N SER A 405 28.98 -26.49 -32.38
CA SER A 405 28.72 -25.05 -32.62
C SER A 405 29.35 -24.13 -31.61
N GLY A 406 30.38 -23.43 -32.03
CA GLY A 406 30.99 -22.34 -31.27
C GLY A 406 30.30 -20.99 -31.51
N SER A 407 29.39 -20.56 -30.68
CA SER A 407 29.17 -19.16 -30.37
C SER A 407 28.54 -19.03 -28.98
N SER A 408 29.31 -19.45 -27.98
CA SER A 408 28.90 -19.43 -26.58
C SER A 408 28.53 -18.02 -26.07
N GLU A 409 29.06 -16.97 -26.67
CA GLU A 409 28.85 -15.60 -26.22
C GLU A 409 27.46 -15.05 -26.57
N SER A 410 26.97 -15.27 -27.80
CA SER A 410 25.63 -14.83 -28.20
C SER A 410 24.51 -15.56 -27.41
N VAL A 411 24.71 -16.87 -27.18
CA VAL A 411 23.80 -17.70 -26.40
C VAL A 411 23.77 -17.28 -24.93
N ASN A 412 24.94 -16.97 -24.35
CA ASN A 412 25.01 -16.48 -22.97
C ASN A 412 24.30 -15.14 -22.80
N ARG A 413 24.45 -14.23 -23.77
CA ARG A 413 23.75 -12.93 -23.74
C ARG A 413 22.23 -13.11 -23.81
N LEU A 414 21.72 -14.05 -24.60
CA LEU A 414 20.30 -14.37 -24.61
C LEU A 414 19.81 -14.82 -23.23
N ALA A 415 20.49 -15.83 -22.67
CA ALA A 415 20.10 -16.38 -21.38
C ALA A 415 20.07 -15.30 -20.29
N VAL A 416 21.05 -14.38 -20.28
CA VAL A 416 21.08 -13.24 -19.36
C VAL A 416 19.86 -12.33 -19.56
N ILE A 417 19.50 -11.97 -20.79
CA ILE A 417 18.36 -11.09 -21.04
C ILE A 417 17.06 -11.78 -20.64
N MET A 418 16.91 -13.05 -21.00
CA MET A 418 15.72 -13.83 -20.61
C MET A 418 15.58 -13.94 -19.09
N LEU A 419 16.69 -14.13 -18.38
CA LEU A 419 16.70 -14.11 -16.92
C LEU A 419 16.32 -12.74 -16.36
N LEU A 420 16.90 -11.65 -16.90
CA LEU A 420 16.56 -10.30 -16.49
C LEU A 420 15.09 -9.98 -16.70
N THR A 421 14.54 -10.31 -17.87
CA THR A 421 13.14 -9.99 -18.18
C THR A 421 12.18 -10.84 -17.37
N LEU A 422 12.43 -12.14 -17.29
CA LEU A 422 11.49 -13.07 -16.66
C LEU A 422 11.52 -12.95 -15.13
N SER A 423 12.67 -12.64 -14.53
CA SER A 423 12.73 -12.35 -13.10
C SER A 423 11.94 -11.11 -12.70
N ILE A 424 11.88 -10.07 -13.56
CA ILE A 424 11.03 -8.89 -13.32
C ILE A 424 9.56 -9.24 -13.48
N VAL A 425 9.19 -10.03 -14.49
CA VAL A 425 7.81 -10.49 -14.66
C VAL A 425 7.35 -11.27 -13.42
N THR A 426 8.21 -12.16 -12.92
CA THR A 426 7.92 -12.93 -11.70
C THR A 426 7.84 -12.03 -10.47
N LEU A 427 8.79 -11.10 -10.32
CA LEU A 427 8.79 -10.13 -9.24
C LEU A 427 7.48 -9.33 -9.21
N ALA A 428 7.09 -8.73 -10.34
CA ALA A 428 5.88 -7.92 -10.43
C ALA A 428 4.60 -8.73 -10.14
N ALA A 429 4.55 -9.99 -10.61
CA ALA A 429 3.41 -10.87 -10.35
C ALA A 429 3.33 -11.26 -8.87
N VAL A 430 4.46 -11.62 -8.25
CA VAL A 430 4.51 -12.02 -6.83
C VAL A 430 4.17 -10.84 -5.93
N GLN A 431 4.84 -9.70 -6.13
CA GLN A 431 4.58 -8.51 -5.32
C GLN A 431 3.15 -7.99 -5.48
N GLY A 432 2.62 -8.00 -6.71
CA GLY A 432 1.24 -7.59 -6.96
C GLY A 432 0.22 -8.51 -6.28
N TYR A 433 0.43 -9.82 -6.35
CA TYR A 433 -0.45 -10.79 -5.69
C TYR A 433 -0.32 -10.72 -4.15
N THR A 434 0.89 -10.59 -3.63
CA THR A 434 1.12 -10.41 -2.19
C THR A 434 0.41 -9.16 -1.67
N GLY A 435 0.44 -8.05 -2.43
CA GLY A 435 -0.28 -6.84 -2.08
C GLY A 435 -1.80 -7.07 -1.92
N THR A 436 -2.41 -7.82 -2.83
CA THR A 436 -3.84 -8.16 -2.74
C THR A 436 -4.16 -8.97 -1.46
N ILE A 437 -3.31 -9.96 -1.13
CA ILE A 437 -3.49 -10.75 0.11
C ILE A 437 -3.31 -9.86 1.36
N VAL A 438 -2.33 -8.96 1.35
CA VAL A 438 -2.11 -8.02 2.46
C VAL A 438 -3.32 -7.12 2.66
N ASP A 439 -3.91 -6.59 1.57
CA ASP A 439 -5.11 -5.76 1.64
C ASP A 439 -6.31 -6.52 2.22
N GLU A 440 -6.54 -7.77 1.79
CA GLU A 440 -7.60 -8.63 2.35
C GLU A 440 -7.38 -8.89 3.84
N ARG A 441 -6.15 -9.27 4.23
CA ARG A 441 -5.81 -9.56 5.64
C ARG A 441 -5.88 -8.32 6.53
N THR A 442 -5.40 -7.18 6.03
CA THR A 442 -5.50 -5.91 6.75
C THR A 442 -6.96 -5.52 6.96
N THR A 443 -7.79 -5.69 5.94
CA THR A 443 -9.23 -5.45 6.04
C THR A 443 -9.87 -6.36 7.09
N SER A 444 -9.59 -7.65 7.00
CA SER A 444 -10.13 -8.65 7.95
C SER A 444 -9.68 -8.39 9.39
N ALA A 445 -8.42 -7.96 9.57
CA ALA A 445 -7.92 -7.56 10.88
C ALA A 445 -8.63 -6.31 11.42
N GLN A 446 -8.83 -5.29 10.56
CA GLN A 446 -9.44 -4.02 10.96
C GLN A 446 -10.92 -4.15 11.26
N THR A 447 -11.69 -4.83 10.42
CA THR A 447 -13.14 -5.01 10.60
C THR A 447 -13.47 -6.11 11.59
N GLY A 448 -12.66 -7.15 11.64
CA GLY A 448 -12.79 -8.30 12.54
C GLY A 448 -13.86 -9.31 12.13
N ALA A 449 -14.93 -8.89 11.44
CA ALA A 449 -16.04 -9.70 10.95
C ALA A 449 -16.67 -9.04 9.71
N ASP A 450 -17.77 -9.57 9.21
CA ASP A 450 -18.50 -8.98 8.08
C ASP A 450 -18.96 -7.56 8.39
N ILE A 451 -19.54 -7.36 9.58
CA ILE A 451 -19.88 -6.04 10.10
C ILE A 451 -19.45 -5.93 11.56
N GLN A 452 -18.83 -4.79 11.87
CA GLN A 452 -18.56 -4.33 13.24
C GLN A 452 -19.49 -3.17 13.57
N VAL A 453 -20.17 -3.25 14.68
CA VAL A 453 -21.08 -2.21 15.18
C VAL A 453 -20.61 -1.69 16.52
N GLN A 454 -20.52 -0.37 16.63
CA GLN A 454 -20.20 0.31 17.87
C GLN A 454 -21.40 1.12 18.34
N PHE A 455 -21.82 0.91 19.58
CA PHE A 455 -22.93 1.62 20.22
C PHE A 455 -22.41 2.75 21.12
N ASP A 456 -23.24 3.78 21.33
CA ASP A 456 -22.94 4.93 22.21
C ASP A 456 -22.95 4.54 23.71
N SER A 457 -23.68 3.50 24.03
CA SER A 457 -23.84 2.94 25.37
C SER A 457 -23.80 1.41 25.30
N PRO A 458 -23.38 0.74 26.37
CA PRO A 458 -23.38 -0.72 26.39
C PRO A 458 -24.77 -1.31 26.16
N VAL A 459 -24.88 -2.24 25.19
CA VAL A 459 -26.12 -2.93 24.83
C VAL A 459 -25.97 -4.43 25.06
N THR A 460 -27.11 -5.09 25.37
CA THR A 460 -27.15 -6.55 25.50
C THR A 460 -27.16 -7.21 24.13
N GLU A 461 -26.83 -8.50 24.08
CA GLU A 461 -26.89 -9.32 22.86
C GLU A 461 -28.22 -9.19 22.12
N GLN A 462 -29.36 -9.26 22.87
CA GLN A 462 -30.67 -9.13 22.28
C GLN A 462 -30.89 -7.76 21.61
N GLN A 463 -30.45 -6.69 22.25
CA GLN A 463 -30.59 -5.33 21.71
C GLN A 463 -29.75 -5.14 20.45
N ALA A 464 -28.50 -5.63 20.47
CA ALA A 464 -27.61 -5.57 19.30
C ALA A 464 -28.19 -6.35 18.12
N ARG A 465 -28.69 -7.57 18.38
CA ARG A 465 -29.33 -8.41 17.36
C ARG A 465 -30.57 -7.75 16.78
N ASP A 466 -31.44 -7.20 17.63
CA ASP A 466 -32.71 -6.57 17.21
C ASP A 466 -32.41 -5.34 16.30
N GLU A 467 -31.41 -4.53 16.64
CA GLU A 467 -31.04 -3.35 15.83
C GLU A 467 -30.50 -3.75 14.46
N VAL A 468 -29.59 -4.73 14.38
CA VAL A 468 -29.07 -5.23 13.12
C VAL A 468 -30.14 -5.88 12.26
N MET A 469 -31.05 -6.67 12.84
CA MET A 469 -32.22 -7.26 12.14
C MET A 469 -33.14 -6.19 11.58
N LEU A 470 -33.37 -5.10 12.31
CA LEU A 470 -34.16 -3.96 11.84
C LEU A 470 -33.46 -3.25 10.65
N ALA A 471 -32.16 -3.13 10.71
CA ALA A 471 -31.36 -2.54 9.61
C ALA A 471 -31.41 -3.41 8.35
N ILE A 472 -31.28 -4.73 8.48
CA ILE A 472 -31.42 -5.68 7.36
C ILE A 472 -32.79 -5.56 6.71
N GLN A 473 -33.86 -5.44 7.52
CA GLN A 473 -35.22 -5.24 7.00
C GLN A 473 -35.38 -3.90 6.29
N ARG A 474 -34.77 -2.82 6.81
CA ARG A 474 -34.80 -1.49 6.19
C ARG A 474 -34.04 -1.47 4.86
N ALA A 475 -32.91 -2.14 4.79
CA ALA A 475 -32.13 -2.30 3.56
C ALA A 475 -32.88 -3.09 2.49
N GLY A 476 -33.78 -3.99 2.88
CA GLY A 476 -34.53 -4.83 1.94
C GLY A 476 -33.77 -6.07 1.47
N ASP A 477 -32.63 -6.38 2.07
CA ASP A 477 -31.68 -7.43 1.66
C ASP A 477 -31.85 -8.73 2.47
N SER A 478 -32.99 -8.90 3.16
CA SER A 478 -33.28 -10.08 4.00
C SER A 478 -33.31 -11.43 3.28
N ASP A 479 -33.29 -11.42 1.96
CA ASP A 479 -33.18 -12.64 1.15
C ASP A 479 -31.72 -13.04 0.89
N ILE A 480 -30.75 -12.14 1.12
CA ILE A 480 -29.33 -12.31 0.86
C ILE A 480 -28.54 -12.40 2.18
N ILE A 481 -28.94 -11.65 3.19
CA ILE A 481 -28.25 -11.49 4.46
C ILE A 481 -29.15 -11.96 5.62
N ASP A 482 -28.58 -12.76 6.52
CA ASP A 482 -29.15 -13.12 7.83
C ASP A 482 -28.03 -13.12 8.88
N ILE A 483 -28.36 -13.07 10.16
CA ILE A 483 -27.36 -13.16 11.23
C ILE A 483 -27.05 -14.65 11.46
N ASP A 484 -25.94 -15.10 10.92
CA ASP A 484 -25.46 -16.47 11.08
C ASP A 484 -24.82 -16.65 12.47
N SER A 485 -23.90 -15.75 12.82
CA SER A 485 -23.29 -15.72 14.15
C SER A 485 -23.03 -14.29 14.61
N MET A 486 -22.85 -14.11 15.92
CA MET A 486 -22.49 -12.82 16.50
C MET A 486 -21.70 -12.99 17.79
N THR A 487 -20.79 -12.08 18.04
CA THR A 487 -20.04 -12.01 19.29
C THR A 487 -19.79 -10.57 19.70
N SER A 488 -19.44 -10.40 20.97
CA SER A 488 -19.00 -9.11 21.49
C SER A 488 -17.58 -9.20 22.02
N VAL A 489 -16.98 -8.05 22.26
CA VAL A 489 -15.66 -7.94 22.88
C VAL A 489 -15.69 -6.90 24.00
N ALA A 490 -14.85 -7.10 24.99
CA ALA A 490 -14.58 -6.09 26.00
C ALA A 490 -13.15 -5.57 25.85
N ASP A 491 -12.98 -4.31 26.18
CA ASP A 491 -11.68 -3.63 26.20
C ASP A 491 -11.47 -3.13 27.62
N LEU A 492 -10.51 -3.71 28.32
CA LEU A 492 -10.15 -3.33 29.68
C LEU A 492 -8.64 -3.20 29.82
N PHE A 493 -8.19 -2.71 30.96
CA PHE A 493 -6.77 -2.56 31.23
C PHE A 493 -6.43 -3.37 32.49
N ALA A 494 -5.40 -4.21 32.40
CA ALA A 494 -4.90 -5.01 33.50
C ALA A 494 -3.39 -4.78 33.72
N ASN A 495 -2.96 -4.87 34.97
CA ASN A 495 -1.56 -4.78 35.34
C ASN A 495 -0.97 -6.18 35.54
N PRO A 496 0.19 -6.50 34.96
CA PRO A 496 0.92 -7.69 35.37
C PRO A 496 1.39 -7.55 36.83
N GLU A 497 1.25 -8.60 37.63
CA GLU A 497 1.68 -8.61 39.03
C GLU A 497 3.14 -8.13 39.18
N GLY A 498 3.35 -7.17 40.06
CA GLY A 498 4.69 -6.61 40.36
C GLY A 498 5.20 -5.61 39.33
N LYS A 499 4.41 -5.22 38.33
CA LYS A 499 4.77 -4.21 37.33
C LYS A 499 3.79 -3.03 37.36
N SER A 500 4.33 -1.84 37.06
CA SER A 500 3.52 -0.61 36.97
C SER A 500 2.90 -0.38 35.58
N ALA A 501 3.07 -1.31 34.67
CA ALA A 501 2.61 -1.19 33.30
C ALA A 501 1.12 -1.57 33.22
N LEU A 502 0.34 -0.71 32.54
CA LEU A 502 -1.06 -0.96 32.27
C LEU A 502 -1.16 -1.52 30.85
N LEU A 503 -1.53 -2.80 30.73
CA LEU A 503 -1.69 -3.48 29.44
C LEU A 503 -3.13 -3.44 29.01
N ARG A 504 -3.36 -3.07 27.75
CA ARG A 504 -4.68 -3.21 27.12
C ARG A 504 -5.02 -4.68 27.03
N THR A 505 -6.20 -5.02 27.53
CA THR A 505 -6.68 -6.40 27.62
C THR A 505 -7.95 -6.53 26.77
N TRP A 506 -7.83 -7.28 25.69
CA TRP A 506 -8.91 -7.58 24.75
C TRP A 506 -9.57 -8.88 25.16
N VAL A 507 -10.84 -8.82 25.47
CA VAL A 507 -11.62 -9.97 25.93
C VAL A 507 -12.49 -10.50 24.82
N LEU A 508 -12.36 -11.78 24.53
CA LEU A 508 -13.20 -12.48 23.55
C LEU A 508 -14.28 -13.26 24.28
N PHE A 509 -15.54 -13.01 23.92
CA PHE A 509 -16.71 -13.73 24.43
C PHE A 509 -17.06 -14.93 23.55
N ASP A 510 -17.96 -15.79 24.03
CA ASP A 510 -18.44 -16.95 23.28
C ASP A 510 -18.95 -16.57 21.88
N GLY A 511 -18.75 -17.45 20.89
CA GLY A 511 -19.10 -17.22 19.51
C GLY A 511 -18.00 -16.55 18.67
N HIS A 512 -16.88 -16.13 19.27
CA HIS A 512 -15.77 -15.51 18.54
C HIS A 512 -15.11 -16.45 17.53
N GLU A 513 -15.19 -17.76 17.75
CA GLU A 513 -14.61 -18.78 16.84
C GLU A 513 -15.30 -18.77 15.48
N ASP A 514 -16.62 -18.60 15.47
CA ASP A 514 -17.46 -18.64 14.28
C ASP A 514 -17.64 -17.24 13.65
N THR A 515 -17.66 -16.18 14.46
CA THR A 515 -17.99 -14.82 14.00
C THR A 515 -16.77 -14.04 13.49
N LEU A 516 -15.60 -14.18 14.16
CA LEU A 516 -14.42 -13.40 13.82
C LEU A 516 -13.63 -14.05 12.68
N ILE A 517 -13.11 -13.23 11.78
CA ILE A 517 -12.31 -13.68 10.64
C ILE A 517 -10.89 -13.96 11.13
N TRP A 518 -10.59 -15.22 11.38
CA TRP A 518 -9.27 -15.68 11.79
C TRP A 518 -8.41 -16.07 10.59
N ASP A 519 -7.13 -15.74 10.62
CA ASP A 519 -6.13 -16.17 9.65
C ASP A 519 -5.00 -16.94 10.36
N THR A 520 -4.49 -17.97 9.70
CA THR A 520 -3.38 -18.81 10.19
C THR A 520 -2.10 -18.05 10.51
N GLN A 521 -1.98 -16.82 10.04
CA GLN A 521 -0.81 -15.95 10.32
C GLN A 521 -1.02 -15.01 11.51
N ALA A 522 -2.21 -14.95 12.08
CA ALA A 522 -2.47 -14.16 13.28
C ALA A 522 -1.57 -14.58 14.44
N ILE A 523 -1.30 -15.88 14.55
CA ILE A 523 -0.45 -16.47 15.60
C ILE A 523 0.61 -17.36 14.94
N PRO A 524 1.85 -16.87 14.78
CA PRO A 524 2.88 -17.59 14.07
C PRO A 524 3.27 -18.91 14.72
N GLY A 525 3.26 -19.98 13.94
CA GLY A 525 3.88 -21.26 14.29
C GLY A 525 3.01 -22.26 15.04
N ASP A 526 1.77 -21.91 15.40
CA ASP A 526 0.88 -22.76 16.18
C ASP A 526 -0.46 -23.04 15.48
N ASP A 527 -1.16 -24.03 15.98
CA ASP A 527 -2.53 -24.34 15.57
C ASP A 527 -3.46 -23.27 16.14
N ILE A 528 -3.98 -22.40 15.26
CA ILE A 528 -4.85 -21.28 15.66
C ILE A 528 -6.10 -21.78 16.39
N ASP A 529 -6.67 -22.91 15.98
CA ASP A 529 -7.86 -23.49 16.61
C ASP A 529 -7.56 -23.93 18.06
N ALA A 530 -6.34 -24.44 18.31
CA ALA A 530 -5.91 -24.81 19.66
C ALA A 530 -5.73 -23.59 20.58
N ILE A 531 -5.26 -22.48 20.03
CA ILE A 531 -5.04 -21.25 20.80
C ILE A 531 -6.37 -20.54 21.05
N VAL A 532 -7.22 -20.43 20.04
CA VAL A 532 -8.56 -19.85 20.17
C VAL A 532 -9.37 -20.62 21.21
N SER A 533 -9.37 -21.95 21.17
CA SER A 533 -10.01 -22.77 22.20
C SER A 533 -9.32 -22.67 23.59
N GLY A 534 -8.03 -22.40 23.63
CA GLY A 534 -7.26 -22.27 24.85
C GLY A 534 -7.60 -21.01 25.66
N TRP A 535 -8.03 -19.92 25.02
CA TRP A 535 -8.51 -18.73 25.74
C TRP A 535 -9.74 -19.05 26.62
N SER A 536 -10.64 -19.90 26.17
CA SER A 536 -11.77 -20.40 26.97
C SER A 536 -11.30 -21.21 28.20
N GLY A 537 -10.11 -21.79 28.17
CA GLY A 537 -9.47 -22.56 29.25
C GLY A 537 -8.58 -21.77 30.21
N GLY A 538 -8.60 -20.43 30.16
CA GLY A 538 -7.75 -19.58 31.02
C GLY A 538 -6.35 -19.32 30.45
N GLY A 539 -6.20 -19.44 29.13
CA GLY A 539 -4.98 -19.01 28.42
C GLY A 539 -5.02 -17.55 28.00
N PHE A 540 -3.85 -16.99 27.65
CA PHE A 540 -3.75 -15.68 27.04
C PHE A 540 -2.64 -15.64 25.97
N THR A 541 -2.77 -14.72 25.03
CA THR A 541 -1.73 -14.37 24.06
C THR A 541 -1.36 -12.90 24.23
N ALA A 542 -0.16 -12.52 23.81
CA ALA A 542 0.34 -11.15 23.90
C ALA A 542 0.90 -10.68 22.55
N GLY A 543 0.68 -9.42 22.21
CA GLY A 543 1.35 -8.76 21.10
C GLY A 543 2.84 -8.52 21.39
N GLU A 544 3.59 -8.02 20.41
CA GLU A 544 5.04 -7.85 20.54
C GLU A 544 5.42 -6.91 21.68
N ALA A 545 4.86 -5.69 21.70
CA ALA A 545 5.15 -4.72 22.75
C ALA A 545 4.62 -5.15 24.13
N ALA A 546 3.49 -5.87 24.19
CA ALA A 546 2.97 -6.43 25.43
C ALA A 546 3.88 -7.56 25.95
N SER A 547 4.40 -8.41 25.06
CA SER A 547 5.36 -9.48 25.42
C SER A 547 6.66 -8.94 26.00
N ASP A 548 7.19 -7.83 25.45
CA ASP A 548 8.38 -7.16 26.00
C ASP A 548 8.14 -6.64 27.43
N VAL A 549 6.94 -6.11 27.69
CA VAL A 549 6.55 -5.70 29.06
C VAL A 549 6.49 -6.91 30.00
N LEU A 550 6.15 -8.08 29.49
CA LEU A 550 6.06 -9.33 30.25
C LEU A 550 7.41 -10.07 30.38
N ASP A 551 8.55 -9.48 29.95
CA ASP A 551 9.88 -10.05 29.96
C ASP A 551 10.01 -11.34 29.12
N ASP A 552 9.42 -11.37 27.92
CA ASP A 552 9.50 -12.48 26.95
C ASP A 552 9.17 -13.86 27.57
N LEU A 553 7.94 -14.01 28.02
CA LEU A 553 7.44 -15.25 28.63
C LEU A 553 7.63 -16.47 27.70
N GLU A 554 8.03 -17.60 28.27
CA GLU A 554 8.00 -18.87 27.52
C GLU A 554 6.58 -19.43 27.46
N THR A 555 6.19 -20.01 26.31
CA THR A 555 4.88 -20.65 26.15
C THR A 555 4.64 -21.70 27.23
N GLY A 556 3.50 -21.63 27.89
CA GLY A 556 3.14 -22.48 29.02
C GLY A 556 3.52 -21.92 30.40
N SER A 557 4.14 -20.73 30.48
CA SER A 557 4.36 -20.05 31.75
C SER A 557 3.07 -19.39 32.27
N GLU A 558 2.95 -19.31 33.59
CA GLU A 558 1.83 -18.66 34.27
C GLU A 558 2.15 -17.19 34.55
N GLN A 559 1.19 -16.32 34.32
CA GLN A 559 1.25 -14.90 34.64
C GLN A 559 0.00 -14.48 35.41
N THR A 560 0.18 -13.73 36.49
CA THR A 560 -0.92 -13.13 37.22
C THR A 560 -1.17 -11.71 36.74
N PHE A 561 -2.42 -11.38 36.47
CA PHE A 561 -2.88 -10.03 36.14
C PHE A 561 -3.78 -9.49 37.24
N GLU A 562 -3.60 -8.21 37.55
CA GLU A 562 -4.37 -7.45 38.51
C GLU A 562 -5.33 -6.51 37.78
N TYR A 563 -6.59 -6.55 38.12
CA TYR A 563 -7.60 -5.58 37.65
C TYR A 563 -8.04 -4.70 38.81
N THR A 564 -7.99 -3.38 38.62
CA THR A 564 -8.38 -2.40 39.63
C THR A 564 -9.68 -1.73 39.23
N GLU A 565 -10.73 -1.99 39.98
CA GLU A 565 -12.01 -1.31 39.85
C GLU A 565 -12.06 -0.10 40.78
N TYR A 566 -12.47 1.03 40.23
CA TYR A 566 -12.61 2.30 40.96
C TYR A 566 -14.08 2.62 41.12
N ASP A 567 -14.58 2.58 42.37
CA ASP A 567 -15.93 3.02 42.70
C ASP A 567 -15.87 4.44 43.28
N PHE A 568 -16.57 5.35 42.61
CA PHE A 568 -16.60 6.77 42.94
C PHE A 568 -17.93 7.08 43.67
N GLN A 569 -17.89 7.32 44.97
CA GLN A 569 -19.02 7.67 45.76
C GLN A 569 -18.93 9.11 46.30
N LEU A 570 -20.01 9.87 46.21
CA LEU A 570 -20.08 11.17 46.83
C LEU A 570 -20.44 10.99 48.32
N GLY A 571 -19.51 11.33 49.20
CA GLY A 571 -19.75 11.34 50.64
C GLY A 571 -20.75 12.42 51.07
N PRO A 572 -21.26 12.35 52.33
CA PRO A 572 -22.26 13.28 52.83
C PRO A 572 -21.84 14.78 52.84
N ASP A 573 -20.55 15.03 52.80
CA ASP A 573 -19.92 16.38 52.79
C ASP A 573 -19.44 16.82 51.39
N PHE A 574 -19.98 16.19 50.32
CA PHE A 574 -19.53 16.37 48.93
C PHE A 574 -18.05 16.02 48.71
N GLU A 575 -17.48 15.20 49.57
CA GLU A 575 -16.13 14.69 49.39
C GLU A 575 -16.18 13.45 48.45
N LEU A 576 -15.39 13.43 47.41
CA LEU A 576 -15.29 12.28 46.52
C LEU A 576 -14.53 11.14 47.23
N VAL A 577 -15.25 10.10 47.59
CA VAL A 577 -14.66 8.88 48.18
C VAL A 577 -14.39 7.91 47.02
N VAL A 578 -13.12 7.61 46.79
CA VAL A 578 -12.73 6.59 45.80
C VAL A 578 -12.41 5.31 46.53
N THR A 579 -13.19 4.28 46.29
CA THR A 579 -12.92 2.93 46.82
C THR A 579 -12.29 2.11 45.68
N THR A 580 -11.16 1.50 45.95
CA THR A 580 -10.45 0.64 44.96
C THR A 580 -10.61 -0.81 45.39
N THR A 581 -11.08 -1.66 44.47
CA THR A 581 -11.08 -3.11 44.60
C THR A 581 -10.10 -3.72 43.61
N VAL A 582 -9.11 -4.47 44.08
CA VAL A 582 -8.16 -5.16 43.24
C VAL A 582 -8.50 -6.64 43.22
N THR A 583 -8.65 -7.18 42.03
CA THR A 583 -8.86 -8.60 41.78
C THR A 583 -7.72 -9.15 40.95
N GLU A 584 -7.37 -10.41 41.15
CA GLU A 584 -6.25 -11.08 40.52
C GLU A 584 -6.73 -12.34 39.78
N SER A 585 -6.17 -12.60 38.60
CA SER A 585 -6.34 -13.86 37.89
C SER A 585 -5.00 -14.35 37.35
N THR A 586 -4.75 -15.64 37.49
CA THR A 586 -3.53 -16.29 36.98
C THR A 586 -3.85 -17.08 35.73
N VAL A 587 -3.19 -16.73 34.64
CA VAL A 587 -3.45 -17.25 33.31
C VAL A 587 -2.19 -17.82 32.66
N THR A 588 -2.35 -18.77 31.74
CA THR A 588 -1.23 -19.44 31.08
C THR A 588 -0.92 -18.76 29.74
N TYR A 589 0.33 -18.39 29.54
CA TYR A 589 0.79 -17.82 28.28
C TYR A 589 0.80 -18.86 27.17
N GLN A 590 0.11 -18.60 26.08
CA GLN A 590 -0.04 -19.52 24.95
C GLN A 590 0.86 -19.18 23.75
N GLY A 591 1.25 -17.92 23.60
CA GLY A 591 2.11 -17.50 22.52
C GLY A 591 1.93 -16.02 22.14
N ARG A 592 2.68 -15.60 21.13
CA ARG A 592 2.64 -14.23 20.60
C ARG A 592 1.63 -14.18 19.45
N HIS A 593 0.79 -13.15 19.41
CA HIS A 593 -0.05 -12.86 18.24
C HIS A 593 0.53 -11.67 17.45
N SER A 594 0.36 -11.71 16.13
CA SER A 594 0.75 -10.63 15.22
C SER A 594 -0.39 -9.62 15.01
N TRP A 595 -1.61 -10.11 14.97
CA TRP A 595 -2.82 -9.29 14.86
C TRP A 595 -4.02 -10.02 15.48
N VAL A 596 -5.06 -9.27 15.76
CA VAL A 596 -6.31 -9.78 16.35
C VAL A 596 -7.48 -9.16 15.61
N PRO A 597 -8.51 -9.92 15.24
CA PRO A 597 -9.68 -9.37 14.56
C PRO A 597 -10.31 -8.21 15.35
N GLY A 598 -10.55 -7.09 14.65
CA GLY A 598 -11.17 -5.90 15.23
C GLY A 598 -10.22 -4.94 15.94
N LEU A 599 -8.90 -5.22 15.96
CA LEU A 599 -7.86 -4.32 16.44
C LEU A 599 -6.97 -3.83 15.30
N SER A 600 -6.54 -2.59 15.34
CA SER A 600 -5.47 -2.11 14.47
C SER A 600 -4.14 -2.78 14.81
N SER A 601 -3.19 -2.83 13.87
CA SER A 601 -1.87 -3.45 14.10
C SER A 601 -1.17 -2.90 15.36
N SER A 602 -1.19 -1.57 15.54
CA SER A 602 -0.55 -0.92 16.69
C SER A 602 -1.26 -1.21 18.02
N GLU A 603 -2.57 -1.45 18.00
CA GLU A 603 -3.32 -1.85 19.19
C GLU A 603 -3.08 -3.32 19.52
N ALA A 604 -3.03 -4.19 18.51
CA ALA A 604 -2.74 -5.61 18.69
C ALA A 604 -1.34 -5.84 19.27
N GLU A 605 -0.31 -5.09 18.82
CA GLU A 605 1.03 -5.16 19.38
C GLU A 605 1.09 -4.86 20.89
N GLN A 606 0.25 -3.95 21.37
CA GLN A 606 0.21 -3.50 22.78
C GLN A 606 -0.79 -4.28 23.63
N ALA A 607 -1.63 -5.12 23.03
CA ALA A 607 -2.69 -5.82 23.71
C ALA A 607 -2.29 -7.23 24.18
N ILE A 608 -2.95 -7.66 25.25
CA ILE A 608 -3.11 -9.07 25.59
C ILE A 608 -4.53 -9.51 25.25
N VAL A 609 -4.69 -10.77 24.85
CA VAL A 609 -5.98 -11.36 24.54
C VAL A 609 -6.30 -12.45 25.55
N ILE A 610 -7.48 -12.38 26.15
CA ILE A 610 -8.02 -13.33 27.11
C ILE A 610 -9.43 -13.77 26.72
N GLY A 611 -9.86 -14.91 27.22
CA GLY A 611 -11.23 -15.37 27.07
C GLY A 611 -12.16 -14.94 28.22
N GLU A 612 -13.45 -15.24 28.06
CA GLU A 612 -14.50 -14.89 29.01
C GLU A 612 -14.27 -15.49 30.42
N SER A 613 -13.69 -16.69 30.52
CA SER A 613 -13.39 -17.32 31.82
C SER A 613 -12.47 -16.45 32.69
N THR A 614 -11.39 -15.96 32.11
CA THR A 614 -10.43 -15.06 32.79
C THR A 614 -11.07 -13.69 33.10
N TYR A 615 -11.87 -13.17 32.17
CA TYR A 615 -12.61 -11.93 32.41
C TYR A 615 -13.53 -12.04 33.63
N ARG A 616 -14.29 -13.17 33.78
CA ARG A 616 -15.15 -13.43 34.93
C ARG A 616 -14.39 -13.49 36.25
N GLU A 617 -13.18 -13.99 36.27
CA GLU A 617 -12.31 -13.98 37.43
C GLU A 617 -11.82 -12.57 37.80
N LEU A 618 -11.49 -11.73 36.79
CA LEU A 618 -11.00 -10.37 37.00
C LEU A 618 -12.10 -9.41 37.47
N VAL A 619 -13.28 -9.41 36.83
CA VAL A 619 -14.34 -8.44 37.16
C VAL A 619 -15.39 -8.99 38.12
N GLY A 620 -15.36 -10.29 38.42
CA GLY A 620 -16.37 -10.98 39.25
C GLY A 620 -17.63 -11.39 38.48
N ASN A 621 -18.24 -12.51 38.89
CA ASN A 621 -19.37 -13.11 38.18
C ASN A 621 -20.59 -12.16 38.07
N ALA A 622 -20.87 -11.37 39.09
CA ALA A 622 -22.03 -10.47 39.08
C ALA A 622 -21.89 -9.36 38.02
N THR A 623 -20.68 -8.82 37.84
CA THR A 623 -20.36 -7.81 36.83
C THR A 623 -20.35 -8.45 35.45
N ALA A 624 -19.75 -9.63 35.30
CA ALA A 624 -19.71 -10.37 34.05
C ALA A 624 -21.14 -10.80 33.58
N ASP A 625 -22.01 -11.27 34.48
CA ASP A 625 -23.38 -11.66 34.11
C ASP A 625 -24.28 -10.46 33.73
N SER A 626 -23.93 -9.26 34.18
CA SER A 626 -24.62 -8.02 33.80
C SER A 626 -23.90 -7.28 32.64
N TYR A 627 -22.89 -7.91 32.06
CA TYR A 627 -22.09 -7.30 31.00
C TYR A 627 -22.95 -6.97 29.78
N ALA A 628 -22.75 -5.75 29.31
CA ALA A 628 -23.27 -5.27 28.07
C ALA A 628 -22.07 -4.63 27.31
N SER A 629 -21.99 -4.86 26.03
CA SER A 629 -20.86 -4.38 25.21
C SER A 629 -21.25 -3.17 24.37
N THR A 630 -20.29 -2.30 24.16
CA THR A 630 -20.41 -1.23 23.16
C THR A 630 -19.97 -1.67 21.76
N ARG A 631 -19.30 -2.82 21.63
CA ARG A 631 -18.74 -3.28 20.35
C ARG A 631 -19.17 -4.72 20.06
N TRP A 632 -19.85 -4.89 18.93
CA TRP A 632 -20.41 -6.14 18.47
C TRP A 632 -19.93 -6.47 17.05
N PHE A 633 -19.75 -7.75 16.79
CA PHE A 633 -19.34 -8.30 15.52
C PHE A 633 -20.39 -9.28 15.02
N PHE A 634 -20.63 -9.29 13.72
CA PHE A 634 -21.63 -10.10 13.07
C PHE A 634 -21.06 -10.78 11.83
N GLU A 635 -21.35 -12.07 11.70
CA GLU A 635 -21.22 -12.82 10.46
C GLU A 635 -22.60 -12.85 9.80
N LEU A 636 -22.68 -12.39 8.56
CA LEU A 636 -23.96 -12.18 7.87
C LEU A 636 -24.07 -12.95 6.57
N CYS A 637 -22.97 -13.16 5.83
CA CYS A 637 -22.97 -13.84 4.56
C CYS A 637 -21.52 -14.14 4.08
N ASP A 638 -21.38 -14.92 3.02
CA ASP A 638 -20.06 -15.21 2.43
C ASP A 638 -19.54 -13.99 1.63
N GLN A 639 -18.51 -13.32 2.14
CA GLN A 639 -17.87 -12.12 1.57
C GLN A 639 -17.35 -12.33 0.13
N SER A 640 -17.11 -13.57 -0.28
CA SER A 640 -16.65 -13.90 -1.64
C SER A 640 -17.74 -13.74 -2.70
N ASP A 641 -19.00 -13.59 -2.30
CA ASP A 641 -20.14 -13.35 -3.18
C ASP A 641 -20.32 -11.84 -3.41
N GLU A 642 -20.40 -11.43 -4.67
CA GLU A 642 -20.59 -10.02 -5.04
C GLU A 642 -21.92 -9.45 -4.54
N ASP A 643 -22.97 -10.26 -4.54
CA ASP A 643 -24.29 -9.86 -4.04
C ASP A 643 -24.24 -9.63 -2.51
N CYS A 644 -23.50 -10.46 -1.77
CA CYS A 644 -23.23 -10.27 -0.34
C CYS A 644 -22.48 -8.97 -0.09
N ALA A 645 -21.39 -8.72 -0.82
CA ALA A 645 -20.58 -7.53 -0.66
C ALA A 645 -21.37 -6.22 -0.89
N ASP A 646 -22.30 -6.20 -1.84
CA ASP A 646 -23.16 -5.03 -2.09
C ASP A 646 -24.22 -4.86 -0.97
N ALA A 647 -24.79 -5.96 -0.50
CA ALA A 647 -25.77 -5.95 0.57
C ALA A 647 -25.14 -5.53 1.93
N LEU A 648 -23.93 -5.99 2.25
CA LEU A 648 -23.19 -5.57 3.46
C LEU A 648 -23.02 -4.05 3.53
N ARG A 649 -22.69 -3.39 2.42
CA ARG A 649 -22.56 -1.93 2.36
C ARG A 649 -23.88 -1.22 2.62
N THR A 650 -24.96 -1.72 2.05
CA THR A 650 -26.30 -1.15 2.24
C THR A 650 -26.74 -1.28 3.69
N VAL A 651 -26.57 -2.48 4.25
CA VAL A 651 -26.95 -2.78 5.63
C VAL A 651 -26.10 -2.01 6.64
N SER A 652 -24.79 -1.85 6.38
CA SER A 652 -23.89 -1.06 7.23
C SER A 652 -24.34 0.40 7.35
N VAL A 653 -24.77 1.01 6.25
CA VAL A 653 -25.35 2.37 6.25
C VAL A 653 -26.65 2.42 7.06
N GLU A 654 -27.53 1.43 6.91
CA GLU A 654 -28.78 1.36 7.67
C GLU A 654 -28.56 1.08 9.17
N ILE A 655 -27.51 0.34 9.53
CA ILE A 655 -27.09 0.17 10.94
C ILE A 655 -26.57 1.50 11.49
N GLY A 656 -25.71 2.20 10.74
CA GLY A 656 -25.20 3.52 11.15
C GLY A 656 -26.28 4.58 11.36
N ASN A 657 -27.43 4.43 10.68
CA ASN A 657 -28.61 5.25 10.90
C ASN A 657 -29.48 4.77 12.10
N GLY A 658 -29.08 3.72 12.79
CA GLY A 658 -29.81 3.14 13.93
C GLY A 658 -29.70 3.98 15.21
N ASN A 659 -30.67 3.76 16.14
CA ASN A 659 -30.65 4.46 17.42
C ASN A 659 -29.52 3.94 18.32
N GLY A 660 -28.70 4.88 18.81
CA GLY A 660 -27.61 4.55 19.73
C GLY A 660 -26.39 3.89 19.07
N VAL A 661 -26.33 3.86 17.72
CA VAL A 661 -25.15 3.41 16.98
C VAL A 661 -24.23 4.59 16.72
N THR A 662 -22.97 4.48 17.11
CA THR A 662 -21.94 5.51 16.86
C THR A 662 -21.13 5.25 15.60
N ALA A 663 -20.93 3.97 15.27
CA ALA A 663 -20.25 3.57 14.05
C ALA A 663 -20.68 2.18 13.60
N ALA A 664 -20.77 1.98 12.31
CA ALA A 664 -20.88 0.68 11.68
C ALA A 664 -19.84 0.62 10.54
N SER A 665 -19.06 -0.43 10.53
CA SER A 665 -18.07 -0.66 9.47
C SER A 665 -18.25 -2.07 8.92
N ASP A 666 -18.37 -2.17 7.62
CA ASP A 666 -18.47 -3.45 6.91
C ASP A 666 -17.16 -3.79 6.20
N TRP A 667 -16.92 -5.07 6.05
CA TRP A 667 -15.72 -5.59 5.37
C TRP A 667 -15.63 -5.12 3.92
N SER A 668 -16.74 -5.07 3.20
CA SER A 668 -16.76 -4.73 1.77
C SER A 668 -16.36 -3.26 1.52
N THR A 669 -16.86 -2.33 2.35
CA THR A 669 -16.45 -0.91 2.27
C THR A 669 -15.00 -0.75 2.70
N ALA A 670 -14.59 -1.35 3.81
CA ALA A 670 -13.22 -1.28 4.31
C ALA A 670 -12.23 -1.89 3.30
N HIS A 671 -12.58 -3.03 2.68
CA HIS A 671 -11.75 -3.65 1.65
C HIS A 671 -11.59 -2.74 0.42
N ARG A 672 -12.69 -2.12 -0.01
CA ARG A 672 -12.65 -1.17 -1.13
C ARG A 672 -11.82 0.08 -0.82
N ASP A 673 -11.87 0.55 0.41
CA ASP A 673 -11.07 1.68 0.87
C ASP A 673 -9.59 1.29 1.01
N ASN A 674 -9.28 0.11 1.51
CA ASN A 674 -7.93 -0.42 1.55
C ASN A 674 -7.37 -0.68 0.14
N GLU A 675 -8.13 -1.25 -0.78
CA GLU A 675 -7.74 -1.34 -2.19
C GLU A 675 -7.41 0.03 -2.82
N ARG A 676 -8.13 1.08 -2.43
CA ARG A 676 -7.90 2.44 -2.95
C ARG A 676 -6.75 3.16 -2.28
N ASN A 677 -6.67 3.07 -0.95
CA ASN A 677 -5.71 3.81 -0.14
C ASN A 677 -4.44 3.00 0.11
N GLY A 678 -4.48 1.72 -0.26
CA GLY A 678 -3.42 0.77 -0.41
C GLY A 678 -2.72 0.33 0.86
N GLY A 679 -2.76 -0.95 1.18
CA GLY A 679 -1.72 -1.59 2.00
C GLY A 679 -0.34 -1.49 1.35
N LEU A 680 -0.28 -1.29 0.04
CA LEU A 680 0.87 -0.82 -0.71
C LEU A 680 0.59 0.61 -1.15
N ILE A 681 1.55 1.47 -1.03
CA ILE A 681 1.57 2.88 -1.42
C ILE A 681 0.71 3.14 -2.68
N PHE A 682 -0.15 4.16 -2.62
CA PHE A 682 -1.06 4.58 -3.70
C PHE A 682 -0.41 4.50 -5.10
N GLY A 683 -1.07 3.82 -6.03
CA GLY A 683 -0.58 3.62 -7.40
C GLY A 683 0.36 2.43 -7.59
N THR A 684 0.87 1.80 -6.53
CA THR A 684 1.78 0.64 -6.63
C THR A 684 1.17 -0.56 -7.35
N PRO A 685 -0.10 -0.98 -7.12
CA PRO A 685 -0.71 -2.07 -7.87
C PRO A 685 -0.75 -1.80 -9.38
N GLY A 686 -1.07 -0.56 -9.76
CA GLY A 686 -1.08 -0.13 -11.16
C GLY A 686 0.31 -0.13 -11.78
N LEU A 687 1.33 0.35 -11.06
CA LEU A 687 2.71 0.32 -11.51
C LEU A 687 3.24 -1.11 -11.65
N LEU A 688 2.96 -2.01 -10.71
CA LEU A 688 3.31 -3.43 -10.81
C LEU A 688 2.62 -4.11 -11.98
N SER A 689 1.34 -3.80 -12.22
CA SER A 689 0.59 -4.28 -13.38
C SER A 689 1.21 -3.79 -14.70
N LEU A 690 1.55 -2.51 -14.78
CA LEU A 690 2.24 -1.91 -15.93
C LEU A 690 3.63 -2.55 -16.12
N GLN A 691 4.38 -2.73 -15.04
CA GLN A 691 5.71 -3.38 -15.06
C GLN A 691 5.62 -4.81 -15.57
N PHE A 692 4.63 -5.58 -15.12
CA PHE A 692 4.38 -6.93 -15.60
C PHE A 692 4.10 -6.96 -17.11
N VAL A 693 3.21 -6.10 -17.61
CA VAL A 693 2.86 -6.02 -19.03
C VAL A 693 4.08 -5.61 -19.86
N VAL A 694 4.78 -4.53 -19.47
CA VAL A 694 5.95 -4.01 -20.20
C VAL A 694 7.09 -5.03 -20.20
N ALA A 695 7.39 -5.66 -19.06
CA ALA A 695 8.42 -6.69 -18.96
C ALA A 695 8.08 -7.94 -19.78
N SER A 696 6.82 -8.35 -19.80
CA SER A 696 6.33 -9.47 -20.63
C SER A 696 6.47 -9.17 -22.11
N LEU A 697 6.06 -8.00 -22.57
CA LEU A 697 6.22 -7.56 -23.96
C LEU A 697 7.70 -7.45 -24.35
N ALA A 698 8.53 -6.89 -23.46
CA ALA A 698 9.97 -6.79 -23.65
C ALA A 698 10.63 -8.18 -23.72
N SER A 699 10.17 -9.14 -22.93
CA SER A 699 10.64 -10.53 -22.95
C SER A 699 10.34 -11.18 -24.31
N VAL A 700 9.10 -11.06 -24.80
CA VAL A 700 8.70 -11.58 -26.12
C VAL A 700 9.51 -10.90 -27.25
N ALA A 701 9.61 -9.59 -27.22
CA ALA A 701 10.39 -8.84 -28.22
C ALA A 701 11.87 -9.24 -28.21
N SER A 702 12.48 -9.36 -27.02
CA SER A 702 13.86 -9.80 -26.86
C SER A 702 14.10 -11.20 -27.39
N ALA A 703 13.17 -12.14 -27.11
CA ALA A 703 13.21 -13.50 -27.63
C ALA A 703 13.16 -13.52 -29.16
N PHE A 704 12.28 -12.72 -29.75
CA PHE A 704 12.13 -12.63 -31.22
C PHE A 704 13.37 -12.02 -31.89
N VAL A 705 13.87 -10.90 -31.36
CA VAL A 705 15.09 -10.25 -31.86
C VAL A 705 16.29 -11.21 -31.80
N PHE A 706 16.42 -11.92 -30.70
CA PHE A 706 17.50 -12.89 -30.53
C PHE A 706 17.35 -14.09 -31.46
N LEU A 707 16.14 -14.67 -31.60
CA LEU A 707 15.88 -15.75 -32.54
C LEU A 707 16.34 -15.35 -33.96
N SER A 708 15.99 -14.15 -34.39
CA SER A 708 16.39 -13.58 -35.67
C SER A 708 17.92 -13.47 -35.79
N LEU A 709 18.59 -13.02 -34.71
CA LEU A 709 20.06 -12.90 -34.68
C LEU A 709 20.75 -14.26 -34.81
N VAL A 710 20.31 -15.25 -33.99
CA VAL A 710 20.90 -16.60 -34.02
C VAL A 710 20.71 -17.27 -35.38
N LEU A 711 19.49 -17.18 -35.94
CA LEU A 711 19.25 -17.71 -37.29
C LEU A 711 20.13 -17.03 -38.35
N THR A 712 20.31 -15.72 -38.25
CA THR A 712 21.16 -14.97 -39.20
C THR A 712 22.62 -15.36 -39.06
N GLN A 713 23.13 -15.48 -37.84
CA GLN A 713 24.55 -15.89 -37.60
C GLN A 713 24.82 -17.33 -38.03
N ARG A 714 23.87 -18.24 -37.85
CA ARG A 714 23.98 -19.67 -38.18
C ARG A 714 23.55 -20.04 -39.59
N LYS A 715 23.10 -19.07 -40.39
CA LYS A 715 22.63 -19.32 -41.76
C LYS A 715 23.61 -20.14 -42.59
N ARG A 716 24.91 -19.89 -42.43
CA ARG A 716 25.95 -20.62 -43.16
C ARG A 716 26.10 -22.07 -42.66
N GLU A 717 26.06 -22.31 -41.35
CA GLU A 717 26.15 -23.66 -40.76
C GLU A 717 24.94 -24.48 -41.13
N LEU A 718 23.72 -23.89 -41.08
CA LEU A 718 22.48 -24.52 -41.48
C LEU A 718 22.49 -24.89 -42.98
N ALA A 719 23.04 -24.03 -43.85
CA ALA A 719 23.19 -24.29 -45.26
C ALA A 719 24.16 -25.46 -45.52
N ILE A 720 25.26 -25.58 -44.75
CA ILE A 720 26.19 -26.69 -44.82
C ILE A 720 25.51 -28.01 -44.40
N LEU A 721 24.71 -28.00 -43.31
CA LEU A 721 23.97 -29.20 -42.90
C LEU A 721 22.99 -29.64 -43.96
N GLN A 722 22.30 -28.74 -44.62
CA GLN A 722 21.43 -29.06 -45.76
C GLN A 722 22.20 -29.60 -46.96
N ALA A 723 23.37 -29.06 -47.25
CA ALA A 723 24.24 -29.50 -48.33
C ALA A 723 24.79 -30.93 -48.10
N ILE A 724 24.97 -31.33 -46.84
CA ILE A 724 25.38 -32.69 -46.44
C ILE A 724 24.21 -33.68 -46.46
N GLY A 725 22.96 -33.20 -46.71
CA GLY A 725 21.77 -34.07 -46.88
C GLY A 725 20.79 -34.05 -45.72
N ALA A 726 20.92 -33.13 -44.76
CA ALA A 726 19.92 -32.97 -43.71
C ALA A 726 18.61 -32.40 -44.31
N SER A 727 17.48 -32.98 -43.98
CA SER A 727 16.20 -32.46 -44.41
C SER A 727 15.86 -31.13 -43.74
N PRO A 728 15.11 -30.23 -44.38
CA PRO A 728 14.71 -28.95 -43.77
C PRO A 728 14.04 -29.13 -42.38
N ASN A 729 13.22 -30.16 -42.24
CA ASN A 729 12.53 -30.46 -40.98
C ASN A 729 13.50 -30.90 -39.87
N GLN A 730 14.57 -31.60 -40.19
CA GLN A 730 15.60 -31.98 -39.21
C GLN A 730 16.38 -30.74 -38.72
N VAL A 731 16.71 -29.84 -39.64
CA VAL A 731 17.41 -28.58 -39.30
C VAL A 731 16.52 -27.72 -38.44
N ILE A 732 15.24 -27.56 -38.77
CA ILE A 732 14.26 -26.79 -37.97
C ILE A 732 14.12 -27.37 -36.55
N ARG A 733 13.96 -28.70 -36.44
CA ARG A 733 13.84 -29.39 -35.15
C ARG A 733 15.07 -29.20 -34.27
N LEU A 734 16.27 -29.24 -34.87
CA LEU A 734 17.53 -29.04 -34.15
C LEU A 734 17.59 -27.62 -33.55
N VAL A 735 17.30 -26.61 -34.39
CA VAL A 735 17.31 -25.19 -33.96
C VAL A 735 16.22 -24.91 -32.91
N LEU A 736 15.00 -25.42 -33.13
CA LEU A 736 13.91 -25.27 -32.18
C LEU A 736 14.24 -25.94 -30.85
N PHE A 737 14.82 -27.12 -30.84
CA PHE A 737 15.22 -27.78 -29.59
C PHE A 737 16.26 -27.01 -28.83
N GLU A 738 17.28 -26.44 -29.49
CA GLU A 738 18.32 -25.66 -28.86
C GLU A 738 17.75 -24.41 -28.23
N ILE A 739 16.91 -23.67 -28.96
CA ILE A 739 16.28 -22.44 -28.49
C ILE A 739 15.31 -22.76 -27.35
N LEU A 740 14.46 -23.78 -27.51
CA LEU A 740 13.51 -24.20 -26.48
C LEU A 740 14.23 -24.64 -25.20
N ALA A 741 15.35 -25.34 -25.31
CA ALA A 741 16.14 -25.76 -24.17
C ALA A 741 16.74 -24.56 -23.40
N ILE A 742 17.25 -23.55 -24.10
CA ILE A 742 17.74 -22.33 -23.46
C ILE A 742 16.58 -21.57 -22.79
N LEU A 743 15.45 -21.44 -23.48
CA LEU A 743 14.27 -20.76 -22.97
C LEU A 743 13.74 -21.44 -21.69
N LEU A 744 13.53 -22.75 -21.72
CA LEU A 744 13.00 -23.49 -20.56
C LEU A 744 13.91 -23.42 -19.34
N VAL A 745 15.22 -23.60 -19.51
CA VAL A 745 16.17 -23.52 -18.40
C VAL A 745 16.27 -22.09 -17.89
N SER A 746 16.34 -21.10 -18.79
CA SER A 746 16.35 -19.69 -18.40
C SER A 746 15.04 -19.27 -17.74
N MET A 747 13.89 -19.82 -18.16
CA MET A 747 12.59 -19.61 -17.53
C MET A 747 12.58 -20.11 -16.09
N GLY A 748 13.00 -21.37 -15.87
CA GLY A 748 13.06 -21.92 -14.52
C GLY A 748 14.00 -21.12 -13.60
N LEU A 749 15.19 -20.78 -14.09
CA LEU A 749 16.14 -19.96 -13.34
C LEU A 749 15.64 -18.51 -13.14
N GLY A 750 14.91 -17.95 -14.10
CA GLY A 750 14.32 -16.62 -14.02
C GLY A 750 13.23 -16.54 -12.97
N VAL A 751 12.36 -17.56 -12.89
CA VAL A 751 11.34 -17.66 -11.84
C VAL A 751 11.99 -17.77 -10.45
N ILE A 752 12.98 -18.64 -10.29
CA ILE A 752 13.70 -18.79 -9.00
C ILE A 752 14.39 -17.48 -8.60
N LEU A 753 15.03 -16.80 -9.55
CA LEU A 753 15.65 -15.52 -9.30
C LEU A 753 14.60 -14.44 -8.96
N GLY A 754 13.46 -14.44 -9.66
CA GLY A 754 12.36 -13.51 -9.40
C GLY A 754 11.75 -13.67 -8.02
N LEU A 755 11.55 -14.92 -7.57
CA LEU A 755 11.09 -15.22 -6.21
C LEU A 755 12.10 -14.75 -5.15
N ALA A 756 13.40 -15.01 -5.36
CA ALA A 756 14.44 -14.56 -4.45
C ALA A 756 14.55 -13.03 -4.36
N ILE A 757 14.28 -12.33 -5.48
CA ILE A 757 14.25 -10.86 -5.50
C ILE A 757 13.01 -10.37 -4.76
N ALA A 758 11.84 -10.99 -4.98
CA ALA A 758 10.60 -10.62 -4.30
C ALA A 758 10.76 -10.72 -2.78
N GLU A 759 11.31 -11.81 -2.28
CA GLU A 759 11.63 -12.00 -0.86
C GLU A 759 12.61 -10.93 -0.34
N SER A 760 13.62 -10.60 -1.13
CA SER A 760 14.60 -9.55 -0.76
C SER A 760 13.96 -8.15 -0.71
N PHE A 761 12.90 -7.89 -1.48
CA PHE A 761 12.13 -6.65 -1.41
C PHE A 761 11.16 -6.61 -0.23
N ASN A 762 10.64 -7.76 0.24
CA ASN A 762 9.76 -7.80 1.39
C ASN A 762 10.42 -7.19 2.63
N GLY A 763 11.70 -7.47 2.88
CA GLY A 763 12.46 -6.84 3.94
C GLY A 763 12.61 -5.31 3.82
N PHE A 764 12.49 -4.77 2.61
CA PHE A 764 12.51 -3.32 2.38
C PHE A 764 11.16 -2.66 2.68
N PHE A 765 10.06 -3.33 2.37
CA PHE A 765 8.71 -2.80 2.60
C PHE A 765 8.16 -3.06 4.00
N GLY A 766 8.86 -3.84 4.83
CA GLY A 766 8.41 -4.21 6.17
C GLY A 766 7.16 -5.10 6.17
N ILE A 767 6.98 -5.88 5.09
CA ILE A 767 5.86 -6.81 4.90
C ILE A 767 6.24 -8.18 5.42
#